data_800079201e6f1b05fba1fd581f727d9b
#
_entry.id   800079201e6f1b05fba1fd581f727d9b
#
_cell.length_a   1.000
_cell.length_b   1.000
_cell.length_c   1.000
_cell.angle_alpha   90.00
_cell.angle_beta   90.00
_cell.angle_gamma   90.00
#
_symmetry.space_group_name_H-M   'P 1'
#
loop_
_entity.id
_entity.type
_entity.pdbx_description
1 polymer ?
#
loop_
_entity_poly.entity_id
_entity_poly.type
_entity_poly.pdbx_seq_one_letter_code
_entity_poly.pdbx_strand_id
1 'polypeptide(L)'
;MPKRSAPFALSLLLLAAPSAHAADSGRAFTLEDLYRVKSVGGPAISPDGRTIVYTVTTNDWAAKKKSAALWRMNADGTKARQITSGDALDEHPFFSPDGRTLAFVSTRTGEPQLFFLPLAGGEAEQKTRFPGGIDGPAFSRDGRFVVFSADVVPACGADAACNKKASDAREANKIKAHLADSLLYRHWTEWKDGKRTHVLLLDVAEADAAKAVRDLTPGDFDSPIFSVGGGRDFDLSPDGTELAFSSNRGADPALSTNADVWTVPVKGDAAALASPKNLTAPNKGFDGSPRYSPDGRFLAFRLQLTPGYEADRFRILLMELATGVVRDLTAAFDDTVRDFEFAKDGARIFFTADVKGRTPLYEVVLATGAIRAVSSVGTLDSWALAPDGTFAVVARRRIGSPLELWRLDVPGGGDGTGTRLTTHNAAFEKEVDVRPAEEIAVPGADGKPVHVWIVKPHGFDPARKYPLILNVHGGPQQQWSDAYRGDWQVYPGAGYVIAFPNPHGSTGFGQAYTSAISGDWNGRVMTDIEKVADALEKLPYVDKDRMGAMGWSWGGYAMMWLEGHTTRFKALAAMMGVYDLRAMYSSTEELWFPHWDLKGAPWENAELYHKQSPSEYVKSFRTPCLVITGEKDYRVPYTQSLQFFTDLQARGVPSRLIVFEKAGHWPSAFEMALYYAAHLDWFHRWLGGPPSPWRPEDLVEGR
;
A
#
# COMPACT_ATOMS: atom_id res chain seq x y z
N MET A 1 -54.18 13.24 -29.49
CA MET A 1 -53.59 14.28 -28.63
C MET A 1 -52.25 13.75 -28.15
N PRO A 2 -51.10 14.26 -28.58
CA PRO A 2 -49.80 13.77 -28.18
C PRO A 2 -49.39 14.45 -26.86
N LYS A 3 -48.93 13.62 -25.90
CA LYS A 3 -48.39 14.07 -24.62
C LYS A 3 -47.02 14.70 -24.87
N ARG A 4 -46.83 15.94 -24.48
CA ARG A 4 -45.56 16.67 -24.48
C ARG A 4 -44.70 16.15 -23.35
N SER A 5 -43.54 15.62 -23.66
CA SER A 5 -42.46 15.33 -22.72
C SER A 5 -41.73 16.64 -22.40
N ALA A 6 -41.71 16.99 -21.11
CA ALA A 6 -40.88 18.09 -20.60
C ALA A 6 -39.43 17.63 -20.44
N PRO A 7 -38.42 18.47 -20.71
CA PRO A 7 -37.04 18.11 -20.49
C PRO A 7 -36.74 18.16 -18.98
N PHE A 8 -36.20 17.06 -18.46
CA PHE A 8 -35.59 17.02 -17.12
C PHE A 8 -34.27 17.82 -17.17
N ALA A 9 -34.28 18.99 -16.55
CA ALA A 9 -33.05 19.71 -16.24
C ALA A 9 -32.39 19.02 -15.07
N LEU A 10 -31.28 18.37 -15.36
CA LEU A 10 -30.40 17.73 -14.34
C LEU A 10 -29.62 18.84 -13.62
N SER A 11 -30.10 19.25 -12.46
CA SER A 11 -29.41 20.21 -11.59
C SER A 11 -28.18 19.50 -10.98
N LEU A 12 -27.01 20.05 -11.25
CA LEU A 12 -25.77 19.73 -10.51
C LEU A 12 -26.01 20.12 -9.04
N LEU A 13 -26.26 19.17 -8.16
CA LEU A 13 -26.26 19.38 -6.72
C LEU A 13 -24.83 19.52 -6.25
N LEU A 14 -24.31 20.74 -6.28
CA LEU A 14 -23.14 21.15 -5.50
C LEU A 14 -23.57 21.15 -4.02
N LEU A 15 -23.25 20.12 -3.29
CA LEU A 15 -23.26 20.12 -1.83
C LEU A 15 -22.07 20.97 -1.33
N ALA A 16 -22.15 22.29 -1.55
CA ALA A 16 -21.22 23.23 -0.96
C ALA A 16 -21.69 23.57 0.46
N ALA A 17 -21.14 22.88 1.46
CA ALA A 17 -21.01 23.49 2.77
C ALA A 17 -20.01 24.66 2.63
N PRO A 18 -20.30 25.87 3.06
CA PRO A 18 -19.36 26.98 3.00
C PRO A 18 -18.27 26.72 4.04
N SER A 19 -17.16 26.13 3.64
CA SER A 19 -15.92 26.23 4.41
C SER A 19 -15.43 27.66 4.25
N ALA A 20 -15.69 28.50 5.22
CA ALA A 20 -14.96 29.75 5.38
C ALA A 20 -13.48 29.37 5.59
N HIS A 21 -12.72 29.33 4.50
CA HIS A 21 -11.27 29.23 4.60
C HIS A 21 -10.77 30.53 5.20
N ALA A 22 -10.14 30.42 6.36
CA ALA A 22 -9.29 31.49 6.86
C ALA A 22 -8.30 31.86 5.75
N ALA A 23 -8.01 33.15 5.58
CA ALA A 23 -7.03 33.65 4.63
C ALA A 23 -5.73 32.81 4.75
N ASP A 24 -5.14 32.47 3.61
CA ASP A 24 -3.91 31.68 3.49
C ASP A 24 -2.88 32.07 4.55
N SER A 25 -2.73 31.23 5.58
CA SER A 25 -1.88 31.49 6.73
C SER A 25 -0.52 30.79 6.63
N GLY A 26 -0.01 30.55 5.43
CA GLY A 26 1.27 29.91 5.21
C GLY A 26 1.78 30.16 3.79
N ARG A 27 3.06 29.84 3.54
CA ARG A 27 3.61 29.87 2.19
C ARG A 27 3.20 28.65 1.37
N ALA A 28 3.36 28.75 0.06
CA ALA A 28 3.17 27.60 -0.84
C ALA A 28 4.07 26.42 -0.47
N PHE A 29 3.60 25.21 -0.70
CA PHE A 29 4.37 23.99 -0.58
C PHE A 29 5.44 23.92 -1.67
N THR A 30 6.67 23.52 -1.32
CA THR A 30 7.81 23.38 -2.23
C THR A 30 8.34 21.94 -2.27
N LEU A 31 9.31 21.65 -3.15
CA LEU A 31 9.93 20.33 -3.23
C LEU A 31 10.71 19.95 -1.97
N GLU A 32 11.35 20.93 -1.31
CA GLU A 32 12.06 20.74 -0.06
C GLU A 32 11.12 20.25 1.06
N ASP A 33 9.86 20.67 1.02
CA ASP A 33 8.86 20.32 2.02
C ASP A 33 8.52 18.82 2.03
N LEU A 34 8.75 18.11 0.93
CA LEU A 34 8.61 16.64 0.89
C LEU A 34 9.49 15.96 1.95
N TYR A 35 10.63 16.54 2.28
CA TYR A 35 11.61 15.99 3.22
C TYR A 35 11.49 16.55 4.63
N ARG A 36 10.69 17.59 4.82
CA ARG A 36 10.43 18.22 6.12
C ARG A 36 9.27 17.58 6.87
N VAL A 37 8.34 16.96 6.13
CA VAL A 37 7.20 16.26 6.72
C VAL A 37 7.66 14.99 7.42
N LYS A 38 7.28 14.87 8.70
CA LYS A 38 7.54 13.68 9.50
C LYS A 38 6.40 12.67 9.33
N SER A 39 6.75 11.39 9.21
CA SER A 39 5.77 10.31 9.22
C SER A 39 5.64 9.74 10.64
N VAL A 40 4.43 9.75 11.19
CA VAL A 40 4.15 9.32 12.56
C VAL A 40 3.22 8.11 12.52
N GLY A 41 3.66 6.94 13.01
CA GLY A 41 2.88 5.72 12.85
C GLY A 41 3.29 4.58 13.75
N GLY A 42 2.76 3.39 13.47
CA GLY A 42 3.08 2.16 14.18
C GLY A 42 2.81 2.23 15.68
N PRO A 43 1.61 2.67 16.15
CA PRO A 43 1.33 2.76 17.57
C PRO A 43 1.27 1.37 18.22
N ALA A 44 1.87 1.23 19.39
CA ALA A 44 1.72 0.10 20.30
C ALA A 44 1.26 0.58 21.67
N ILE A 45 0.28 -0.09 22.25
CA ILE A 45 -0.27 0.26 23.57
C ILE A 45 0.22 -0.77 24.59
N SER A 46 0.74 -0.30 25.72
CA SER A 46 1.19 -1.18 26.81
C SER A 46 0.06 -2.08 27.34
N PRO A 47 0.37 -3.27 27.90
CA PRO A 47 -0.63 -4.19 28.43
C PRO A 47 -1.53 -3.60 29.54
N ASP A 48 -1.08 -2.56 30.25
CA ASP A 48 -1.86 -1.83 31.25
C ASP A 48 -2.68 -0.65 30.66
N GLY A 49 -2.61 -0.42 29.34
CA GLY A 49 -3.34 0.63 28.63
C GLY A 49 -2.84 2.06 28.85
N ARG A 50 -1.73 2.26 29.59
CA ARG A 50 -1.31 3.59 30.06
C ARG A 50 -0.25 4.26 29.21
N THR A 51 0.51 3.48 28.44
CA THR A 51 1.64 3.95 27.64
C THR A 51 1.41 3.64 26.17
N ILE A 52 1.73 4.60 25.31
CA ILE A 52 1.79 4.42 23.87
C ILE A 52 3.25 4.59 23.43
N VAL A 53 3.75 3.65 22.64
CA VAL A 53 5.01 3.78 21.90
C VAL A 53 4.68 3.83 20.42
N TYR A 54 5.42 4.64 19.67
CA TYR A 54 5.18 4.85 18.25
C TYR A 54 6.45 5.26 17.51
N THR A 55 6.44 5.19 16.20
CA THR A 55 7.56 5.53 15.33
C THR A 55 7.42 6.94 14.77
N VAL A 56 8.50 7.72 14.74
CA VAL A 56 8.60 8.98 14.01
C VAL A 56 9.73 8.84 12.99
N THR A 57 9.37 8.86 11.72
CA THR A 57 10.31 8.78 10.59
C THR A 57 10.60 10.18 10.05
N THR A 58 11.87 10.45 9.77
CA THR A 58 12.38 11.71 9.21
C THR A 58 13.25 11.44 8.00
N ASN A 59 13.27 12.38 7.06
CA ASN A 59 14.14 12.36 5.90
C ASN A 59 15.09 13.55 5.96
N ASP A 60 16.39 13.29 5.95
CA ASP A 60 17.42 14.31 5.82
C ASP A 60 17.82 14.42 4.34
N TRP A 61 17.40 15.50 3.69
CA TRP A 61 17.70 15.75 2.30
C TRP A 61 19.21 15.95 2.05
N ALA A 62 19.90 16.65 2.93
CA ALA A 62 21.33 16.95 2.77
C ALA A 62 22.18 15.69 2.89
N ALA A 63 21.89 14.84 3.88
CA ALA A 63 22.57 13.57 4.09
C ALA A 63 22.05 12.43 3.20
N LYS A 64 20.93 12.62 2.46
CA LYS A 64 20.20 11.58 1.73
C LYS A 64 19.90 10.37 2.62
N LYS A 65 19.52 10.65 3.86
CA LYS A 65 19.31 9.64 4.90
C LYS A 65 17.87 9.65 5.43
N LYS A 66 17.22 8.50 5.40
CA LYS A 66 15.99 8.22 6.13
C LYS A 66 16.34 7.64 7.48
N SER A 67 15.71 8.09 8.54
CA SER A 67 15.84 7.55 9.90
C SER A 67 14.50 7.48 10.60
N ALA A 68 14.37 6.56 11.55
CA ALA A 68 13.18 6.39 12.34
C ALA A 68 13.55 6.22 13.81
N ALA A 69 12.85 6.92 14.70
CA ALA A 69 13.04 6.82 16.14
C ALA A 69 11.74 6.41 16.82
N LEU A 70 11.88 5.62 17.88
CA LEU A 70 10.75 5.32 18.76
C LEU A 70 10.53 6.44 19.76
N TRP A 71 9.27 6.79 19.94
CA TRP A 71 8.77 7.76 20.90
C TRP A 71 7.82 7.10 21.88
N ARG A 72 7.76 7.59 23.10
CA ARG A 72 6.86 7.14 24.15
C ARG A 72 6.04 8.32 24.66
N MET A 73 4.74 8.08 24.93
CA MET A 73 3.84 9.04 25.60
C MET A 73 2.86 8.32 26.53
N ASN A 74 2.18 9.06 27.40
CA ASN A 74 1.01 8.55 28.11
C ASN A 74 -0.16 8.32 27.12
N ALA A 75 -1.14 7.50 27.51
CA ALA A 75 -2.32 7.21 26.68
C ALA A 75 -3.22 8.44 26.39
N ASP A 76 -3.06 9.53 27.15
CA ASP A 76 -3.71 10.83 26.95
C ASP A 76 -2.92 11.78 26.04
N GLY A 77 -1.79 11.34 25.48
CA GLY A 77 -0.89 12.15 24.63
C GLY A 77 0.14 12.98 25.40
N THR A 78 0.09 13.01 26.73
CA THR A 78 1.03 13.79 27.54
C THR A 78 2.39 13.09 27.67
N LYS A 79 3.43 13.87 28.07
CA LYS A 79 4.80 13.38 28.31
C LYS A 79 5.45 12.67 27.12
N ALA A 80 5.14 13.09 25.91
CA ALA A 80 5.79 12.57 24.70
C ALA A 80 7.30 12.83 24.74
N ARG A 81 8.11 11.78 24.52
CA ARG A 81 9.57 11.86 24.43
C ARG A 81 10.15 10.77 23.55
N GLN A 82 11.26 11.07 22.92
CA GLN A 82 12.04 10.09 22.16
C GLN A 82 12.74 9.11 23.12
N ILE A 83 12.80 7.82 22.72
CA ILE A 83 13.39 6.74 23.53
C ILE A 83 14.49 5.96 22.82
N THR A 84 14.67 6.15 21.50
CA THR A 84 15.82 5.62 20.74
C THR A 84 16.56 6.74 20.01
N SER A 85 17.86 6.56 19.64
CA SER A 85 18.72 7.62 19.11
C SER A 85 18.23 8.21 17.79
N GLY A 86 17.63 7.39 16.90
CA GLY A 86 17.16 7.83 15.61
C GLY A 86 18.23 7.85 14.50
N ASP A 87 19.37 7.21 14.70
CA ASP A 87 20.42 7.10 13.68
C ASP A 87 20.20 5.97 12.67
N ALA A 88 19.25 5.09 12.96
CA ALA A 88 18.85 3.95 12.15
C ALA A 88 17.33 3.99 11.91
N LEU A 89 16.78 2.94 11.32
CA LEU A 89 15.34 2.70 11.26
C LEU A 89 14.98 1.84 12.48
N ASP A 90 14.41 2.46 13.52
CA ASP A 90 13.82 1.77 14.67
C ASP A 90 12.29 1.80 14.46
N GLU A 91 11.71 0.66 14.13
CA GLU A 91 10.31 0.56 13.65
C GLU A 91 9.59 -0.64 14.30
N HIS A 92 8.29 -0.76 14.09
CA HIS A 92 7.48 -1.89 14.58
C HIS A 92 7.60 -2.16 16.08
N PRO A 93 7.36 -1.16 16.97
CA PRO A 93 7.39 -1.39 18.42
C PRO A 93 6.23 -2.28 18.86
N PHE A 94 6.52 -3.21 19.79
CA PHE A 94 5.50 -4.02 20.47
C PHE A 94 5.95 -4.39 21.88
N PHE A 95 5.01 -4.47 22.80
CA PHE A 95 5.32 -4.77 24.20
C PHE A 95 5.38 -6.27 24.46
N SER A 96 6.27 -6.69 25.37
CA SER A 96 6.14 -8.00 26.00
C SER A 96 4.81 -8.07 26.79
N PRO A 97 4.20 -9.27 26.91
CA PRO A 97 2.91 -9.42 27.62
C PRO A 97 2.91 -8.93 29.07
N ASP A 98 4.05 -8.97 29.76
CA ASP A 98 4.22 -8.43 31.12
C ASP A 98 4.46 -6.90 31.16
N GLY A 99 4.59 -6.25 30.00
CA GLY A 99 4.81 -4.82 29.86
C GLY A 99 6.17 -4.31 30.30
N ARG A 100 7.14 -5.20 30.58
CA ARG A 100 8.46 -4.80 31.07
C ARG A 100 9.48 -4.52 29.97
N THR A 101 9.28 -5.11 28.81
CA THR A 101 10.18 -5.02 27.66
C THR A 101 9.43 -4.44 26.46
N LEU A 102 10.09 -3.52 25.76
CA LEU A 102 9.70 -3.09 24.44
C LEU A 102 10.53 -3.84 23.41
N ALA A 103 9.89 -4.57 22.52
CA ALA A 103 10.53 -5.17 21.37
C ALA A 103 10.33 -4.26 20.13
N PHE A 104 11.29 -4.25 19.23
CA PHE A 104 11.21 -3.49 17.98
C PHE A 104 12.19 -4.04 16.95
N VAL A 105 11.97 -3.68 15.68
CA VAL A 105 12.89 -3.98 14.59
C VAL A 105 13.82 -2.79 14.38
N SER A 106 15.12 -3.06 14.20
CA SER A 106 16.11 -2.01 13.98
C SER A 106 17.14 -2.39 12.92
N THR A 107 17.53 -1.42 12.10
CA THR A 107 18.61 -1.55 11.09
C THR A 107 19.98 -1.08 11.62
N ARG A 108 20.14 -0.83 12.91
CA ARG A 108 21.39 -0.30 13.52
C ARG A 108 22.60 -1.20 13.34
N THR A 109 22.40 -2.45 13.00
CA THR A 109 23.46 -3.43 12.70
C THR A 109 23.51 -3.83 11.21
N GLY A 110 22.90 -3.01 10.33
CA GLY A 110 22.85 -3.18 8.88
C GLY A 110 21.51 -3.71 8.41
N GLU A 111 21.18 -4.95 8.76
CA GLU A 111 19.92 -5.62 8.38
C GLU A 111 18.84 -5.42 9.44
N PRO A 112 17.53 -5.48 9.09
CA PRO A 112 16.44 -5.42 10.06
C PRO A 112 16.50 -6.58 11.05
N GLN A 113 16.73 -6.30 12.33
CA GLN A 113 16.85 -7.32 13.39
C GLN A 113 15.97 -6.98 14.58
N LEU A 114 15.62 -8.00 15.38
CA LEU A 114 14.86 -7.84 16.61
C LEU A 114 15.75 -7.32 17.74
N PHE A 115 15.28 -6.28 18.42
CA PHE A 115 15.89 -5.70 19.61
C PHE A 115 14.90 -5.66 20.77
N PHE A 116 15.40 -5.88 21.98
CA PHE A 116 14.66 -5.72 23.23
C PHE A 116 15.21 -4.55 24.05
N LEU A 117 14.33 -3.64 24.44
CA LEU A 117 14.64 -2.50 25.31
C LEU A 117 13.91 -2.66 26.64
N PRO A 118 14.63 -2.84 27.79
CA PRO A 118 14.01 -2.85 29.09
C PRO A 118 13.38 -1.48 29.42
N LEU A 119 12.11 -1.44 29.79
CA LEU A 119 11.40 -0.17 30.06
C LEU A 119 11.76 0.45 31.42
N ALA A 120 12.37 -0.31 32.31
CA ALA A 120 12.93 0.18 33.59
C ALA A 120 14.23 0.96 33.38
N GLY A 121 14.84 0.93 32.24
CA GLY A 121 16.11 1.56 31.90
C GLY A 121 17.14 0.51 31.42
N GLY A 122 18.15 0.98 30.69
CA GLY A 122 19.18 0.16 30.06
C GLY A 122 19.26 0.41 28.55
N GLU A 123 20.10 -0.34 27.87
CA GLU A 123 20.29 -0.29 26.43
C GLU A 123 19.48 -1.38 25.72
N ALA A 124 19.21 -1.16 24.44
CA ALA A 124 18.53 -2.14 23.61
C ALA A 124 19.49 -3.29 23.26
N GLU A 125 19.06 -4.52 23.49
CA GLU A 125 19.81 -5.76 23.21
C GLU A 125 19.32 -6.41 21.92
N GLN A 126 20.25 -6.74 21.01
CA GLN A 126 19.95 -7.47 19.77
C GLN A 126 19.62 -8.94 20.05
N LYS A 127 18.47 -9.42 19.60
CA LYS A 127 17.99 -10.80 19.81
C LYS A 127 18.13 -11.71 18.60
N THR A 128 18.14 -11.14 17.38
CA THR A 128 18.34 -11.92 16.15
C THR A 128 19.56 -11.43 15.37
N ARG A 129 20.16 -12.32 14.57
CA ARG A 129 21.27 -12.01 13.64
C ARG A 129 21.08 -12.81 12.35
N PHE A 130 19.93 -12.64 11.73
CA PHE A 130 19.56 -13.39 10.53
C PHE A 130 20.01 -12.66 9.27
N PRO A 131 20.69 -13.34 8.33
CA PRO A 131 21.09 -12.72 7.06
C PRO A 131 19.87 -12.36 6.21
N GLY A 132 19.83 -11.11 5.70
CA GLY A 132 18.66 -10.56 5.00
C GLY A 132 17.61 -9.98 5.93
N GLY A 133 17.76 -10.13 7.26
CA GLY A 133 16.85 -9.55 8.24
C GLY A 133 15.67 -10.45 8.61
N ILE A 134 14.75 -9.85 9.37
CA ILE A 134 13.50 -10.48 9.82
C ILE A 134 12.32 -9.57 9.56
N ASP A 135 11.09 -10.14 9.49
CA ASP A 135 9.86 -9.39 9.36
C ASP A 135 8.74 -9.93 10.26
N GLY A 136 7.77 -9.05 10.59
CA GLY A 136 6.53 -9.36 11.28
C GLY A 136 6.67 -9.99 12.68
N PRO A 137 7.65 -9.58 13.55
CA PRO A 137 7.85 -10.23 14.84
C PRO A 137 6.65 -10.02 15.79
N ALA A 138 6.31 -11.09 16.54
CA ALA A 138 5.26 -11.03 17.56
C ALA A 138 5.56 -11.97 18.74
N PHE A 139 5.24 -11.54 19.97
CA PHE A 139 5.33 -12.40 21.15
C PHE A 139 4.21 -13.44 21.20
N SER A 140 4.54 -14.62 21.72
CA SER A 140 3.54 -15.51 22.32
C SER A 140 2.90 -14.82 23.54
N ARG A 141 1.69 -15.24 23.92
CA ARG A 141 0.96 -14.59 25.05
C ARG A 141 1.62 -14.73 26.42
N ASP A 142 2.37 -15.81 26.61
CA ASP A 142 3.17 -16.03 27.82
C ASP A 142 4.52 -15.27 27.78
N GLY A 143 4.86 -14.65 26.65
CA GLY A 143 6.12 -13.91 26.45
C GLY A 143 7.35 -14.80 26.29
N ARG A 144 7.19 -16.12 26.24
CA ARG A 144 8.30 -17.06 26.14
C ARG A 144 8.90 -17.08 24.73
N PHE A 145 8.08 -16.95 23.71
CA PHE A 145 8.47 -17.03 22.31
C PHE A 145 8.27 -15.72 21.58
N VAL A 146 9.10 -15.49 20.56
CA VAL A 146 8.82 -14.52 19.49
C VAL A 146 8.82 -15.28 18.17
N VAL A 147 7.73 -15.18 17.42
CA VAL A 147 7.67 -15.67 16.03
C VAL A 147 7.94 -14.52 15.07
N PHE A 148 8.60 -14.82 13.96
CA PHE A 148 8.90 -13.86 12.89
C PHE A 148 9.12 -14.62 11.58
N SER A 149 9.07 -13.92 10.45
CA SER A 149 9.48 -14.49 9.17
C SER A 149 10.88 -14.07 8.76
N ALA A 150 11.54 -14.91 7.97
CA ALA A 150 12.82 -14.60 7.34
C ALA A 150 12.99 -15.41 6.06
N ASP A 151 13.75 -14.88 5.09
CA ASP A 151 14.13 -15.60 3.89
C ASP A 151 15.31 -16.51 4.16
N VAL A 152 15.13 -17.80 3.93
CA VAL A 152 16.13 -18.85 4.18
C VAL A 152 16.43 -19.64 2.91
N VAL A 153 17.62 -20.21 2.85
CA VAL A 153 17.90 -21.36 1.98
C VAL A 153 17.23 -22.57 2.64
N PRO A 154 16.30 -23.29 1.97
CA PRO A 154 15.52 -24.36 2.60
C PRO A 154 16.38 -25.44 3.31
N ALA A 155 17.54 -25.77 2.75
CA ALA A 155 18.48 -26.71 3.36
C ALA A 155 19.16 -26.18 4.64
N CYS A 156 19.16 -24.87 4.87
CA CYS A 156 19.70 -24.22 6.07
C CYS A 156 18.64 -24.01 7.15
N GLY A 157 17.37 -23.76 6.74
CA GLY A 157 16.28 -23.46 7.67
C GLY A 157 16.67 -22.34 8.65
N ALA A 158 16.51 -22.57 9.96
CA ALA A 158 16.82 -21.61 11.02
C ALA A 158 18.32 -21.38 11.29
N ASP A 159 19.23 -22.12 10.65
CA ASP A 159 20.68 -21.97 10.87
C ASP A 159 21.20 -20.69 10.19
N ALA A 160 21.31 -19.60 10.96
CA ALA A 160 21.79 -18.30 10.50
C ALA A 160 23.23 -18.35 9.94
N ALA A 161 24.10 -19.22 10.48
CA ALA A 161 25.49 -19.38 10.00
C ALA A 161 25.53 -20.07 8.63
N CYS A 162 24.69 -21.08 8.43
CA CYS A 162 24.50 -21.74 7.13
C CYS A 162 23.97 -20.74 6.09
N ASN A 163 22.93 -20.01 6.40
CA ASN A 163 22.34 -18.99 5.52
C ASN A 163 23.36 -17.88 5.18
N LYS A 164 24.15 -17.43 6.16
CA LYS A 164 25.21 -16.46 5.93
C LYS A 164 26.29 -17.01 5.00
N LYS A 165 26.76 -18.23 5.23
CA LYS A 165 27.76 -18.90 4.37
C LYS A 165 27.27 -19.01 2.92
N ALA A 166 25.99 -19.33 2.72
CA ALA A 166 25.39 -19.41 1.38
C ALA A 166 25.34 -18.02 0.70
N SER A 167 24.95 -16.99 1.44
CA SER A 167 24.92 -15.61 0.95
C SER A 167 26.32 -15.10 0.60
N ASP A 168 27.31 -15.28 1.51
CA ASP A 168 28.68 -14.85 1.31
C ASP A 168 29.35 -15.58 0.10
N ALA A 169 29.05 -16.86 -0.07
CA ALA A 169 29.57 -17.65 -1.20
C ALA A 169 29.02 -17.12 -2.54
N ARG A 170 27.72 -16.75 -2.57
CA ARG A 170 27.09 -16.13 -3.74
C ARG A 170 27.69 -14.75 -4.04
N GLU A 171 27.89 -13.94 -3.01
CA GLU A 171 28.49 -12.61 -3.15
C GLU A 171 29.94 -12.69 -3.64
N ALA A 172 30.73 -13.60 -3.11
CA ALA A 172 32.13 -13.80 -3.50
C ALA A 172 32.30 -14.44 -4.89
N ASN A 173 31.26 -15.10 -5.42
CA ASN A 173 31.34 -15.74 -6.73
C ASN A 173 31.51 -14.69 -7.84
N LYS A 174 32.52 -14.92 -8.72
CA LYS A 174 32.78 -14.05 -9.87
C LYS A 174 31.75 -14.21 -10.99
N ILE A 175 31.08 -15.36 -11.06
CA ILE A 175 30.02 -15.62 -12.03
C ILE A 175 28.73 -15.09 -11.40
N LYS A 176 28.21 -13.97 -11.94
CA LYS A 176 26.96 -13.34 -11.51
C LYS A 176 25.86 -13.72 -12.49
N ALA A 177 25.09 -14.75 -12.16
CA ALA A 177 23.98 -15.24 -12.96
C ALA A 177 22.85 -15.74 -12.08
N HIS A 178 21.62 -15.64 -12.56
CA HIS A 178 20.46 -16.28 -11.96
C HIS A 178 20.11 -17.55 -12.75
N LEU A 179 19.67 -18.58 -12.07
CA LEU A 179 19.17 -19.82 -12.65
C LEU A 179 17.73 -20.01 -12.19
N ALA A 180 16.82 -20.30 -13.11
CA ALA A 180 15.43 -20.55 -12.81
C ALA A 180 14.88 -21.65 -13.74
N ASP A 181 14.32 -22.69 -13.15
CA ASP A 181 13.70 -23.82 -13.84
C ASP A 181 12.15 -23.74 -13.75
N SER A 182 11.63 -22.81 -12.97
CA SER A 182 10.19 -22.59 -12.79
C SER A 182 9.88 -21.10 -12.61
N LEU A 183 8.58 -20.76 -12.72
CA LEU A 183 8.08 -19.39 -12.49
C LEU A 183 8.11 -19.01 -11.01
N LEU A 184 7.79 -17.73 -10.73
CA LEU A 184 7.96 -17.03 -9.47
C LEU A 184 9.43 -16.97 -9.02
N TYR A 185 10.35 -16.87 -9.99
CA TYR A 185 11.78 -16.75 -9.74
C TYR A 185 12.20 -15.36 -9.26
N ARG A 186 11.32 -14.37 -9.37
CA ARG A 186 11.53 -12.98 -8.93
C ARG A 186 10.22 -12.38 -8.43
N HIS A 187 10.29 -11.32 -7.63
CA HIS A 187 9.14 -10.59 -7.11
C HIS A 187 9.49 -9.11 -6.87
N TRP A 188 8.65 -8.20 -7.31
CA TRP A 188 8.84 -6.74 -7.26
C TRP A 188 10.19 -6.28 -7.84
N THR A 189 11.26 -6.29 -7.04
CA THR A 189 12.62 -5.82 -7.37
C THR A 189 13.68 -6.87 -7.21
N GLU A 190 13.35 -8.06 -6.70
CA GLU A 190 14.30 -9.05 -6.22
C GLU A 190 14.15 -10.40 -6.90
N TRP A 191 15.26 -11.12 -7.01
CA TRP A 191 15.31 -12.52 -7.42
C TRP A 191 15.25 -13.42 -6.19
N LYS A 192 14.43 -14.46 -6.24
CA LYS A 192 14.30 -15.44 -5.14
C LYS A 192 15.58 -16.25 -4.93
N ASP A 193 16.28 -16.60 -5.99
CA ASP A 193 17.57 -17.31 -5.95
C ASP A 193 17.58 -18.55 -5.07
N GLY A 194 16.47 -19.31 -5.09
CA GLY A 194 16.31 -20.54 -4.31
C GLY A 194 16.01 -20.32 -2.83
N LYS A 195 15.80 -19.09 -2.39
CA LYS A 195 15.31 -18.81 -1.02
C LYS A 195 13.81 -19.00 -0.92
N ARG A 196 13.35 -19.26 0.31
CA ARG A 196 11.94 -19.31 0.70
C ARG A 196 11.75 -18.53 1.98
N THR A 197 10.58 -17.89 2.10
CA THR A 197 10.18 -17.25 3.36
C THR A 197 9.67 -18.32 4.33
N HIS A 198 10.29 -18.43 5.52
CA HIS A 198 9.86 -19.35 6.57
C HIS A 198 9.43 -18.59 7.82
N VAL A 199 8.51 -19.16 8.61
CA VAL A 199 8.19 -18.69 9.96
C VAL A 199 9.15 -19.35 10.94
N LEU A 200 9.91 -18.52 11.63
CA LEU A 200 10.88 -18.90 12.63
C LEU A 200 10.36 -18.55 14.04
N LEU A 201 10.79 -19.30 15.03
CA LEU A 201 10.44 -19.09 16.44
C LEU A 201 11.72 -18.95 17.27
N LEU A 202 11.82 -17.83 17.98
CA LEU A 202 12.86 -17.57 18.99
C LEU A 202 12.33 -17.93 20.38
N ASP A 203 12.98 -18.86 21.10
CA ASP A 203 12.76 -19.07 22.54
C ASP A 203 13.59 -18.02 23.32
N VAL A 204 12.92 -17.07 23.92
CA VAL A 204 13.55 -15.93 24.63
C VAL A 204 14.32 -16.37 25.87
N ALA A 205 13.97 -17.51 26.44
CA ALA A 205 14.60 -18.07 27.64
C ALA A 205 15.82 -18.96 27.34
N GLU A 206 16.02 -19.38 26.08
CA GLU A 206 17.14 -20.24 25.71
C GLU A 206 18.45 -19.45 25.65
N ALA A 207 19.43 -19.89 26.44
CA ALA A 207 20.74 -19.24 26.53
C ALA A 207 21.68 -19.60 25.35
N ASP A 208 21.49 -20.77 24.75
CA ASP A 208 22.26 -21.22 23.59
C ASP A 208 21.66 -20.64 22.31
N ALA A 209 22.29 -19.62 21.76
CA ALA A 209 21.82 -18.93 20.55
C ALA A 209 21.61 -19.88 19.34
N ALA A 210 22.34 -21.00 19.26
CA ALA A 210 22.20 -21.99 18.18
C ALA A 210 20.89 -22.80 18.32
N LYS A 211 20.34 -22.92 19.53
CA LYS A 211 19.11 -23.65 19.83
C LYS A 211 17.91 -22.73 20.04
N ALA A 212 18.19 -21.43 20.22
CA ALA A 212 17.16 -20.45 20.51
C ALA A 212 16.18 -20.24 19.34
N VAL A 213 16.63 -20.40 18.08
CA VAL A 213 15.79 -20.23 16.88
C VAL A 213 15.47 -21.58 16.25
N ARG A 214 14.17 -21.79 15.94
CA ARG A 214 13.69 -22.98 15.26
C ARG A 214 12.86 -22.61 14.04
N ASP A 215 12.95 -23.39 12.98
CA ASP A 215 12.12 -23.30 11.79
C ASP A 215 10.82 -24.07 12.01
N LEU A 216 9.67 -23.38 11.94
CA LEU A 216 8.35 -23.97 12.10
C LEU A 216 7.69 -24.35 10.76
N THR A 217 8.22 -23.88 9.65
CA THR A 217 7.64 -24.14 8.31
C THR A 217 8.69 -24.65 7.31
N PRO A 218 9.46 -25.69 7.67
CA PRO A 218 10.53 -26.20 6.82
C PRO A 218 9.98 -26.75 5.50
N GLY A 219 10.80 -26.68 4.46
CA GLY A 219 10.48 -27.19 3.13
C GLY A 219 10.71 -26.17 2.02
N ASP A 220 10.43 -26.55 0.79
CA ASP A 220 10.62 -25.70 -0.40
C ASP A 220 9.36 -24.92 -0.75
N PHE A 221 8.79 -24.21 0.24
CA PHE A 221 7.57 -23.40 0.11
C PHE A 221 7.72 -22.08 0.83
N ASP A 222 7.15 -21.01 0.27
CA ASP A 222 7.03 -19.73 0.97
C ASP A 222 5.91 -19.80 2.02
N SER A 223 6.25 -19.50 3.27
CA SER A 223 5.38 -19.48 4.44
C SER A 223 5.82 -18.32 5.38
N PRO A 224 5.17 -17.17 5.37
CA PRO A 224 3.98 -16.84 4.58
C PRO A 224 4.25 -16.70 3.08
N ILE A 225 3.14 -16.73 2.32
CA ILE A 225 3.18 -16.50 0.87
C ILE A 225 3.65 -15.06 0.58
N PHE A 226 4.41 -14.88 -0.51
CA PHE A 226 4.93 -13.57 -0.90
C PHE A 226 4.11 -12.88 -2.01
N SER A 227 3.23 -13.59 -2.69
CA SER A 227 2.56 -13.10 -3.92
C SER A 227 1.32 -12.26 -3.63
N VAL A 228 0.26 -12.86 -3.08
CA VAL A 228 -1.01 -12.21 -2.75
C VAL A 228 -1.19 -12.21 -1.25
N GLY A 229 -1.72 -11.13 -0.68
CA GLY A 229 -1.90 -11.01 0.76
C GLY A 229 -1.30 -9.71 1.28
N GLY A 230 -0.82 -9.70 2.49
CA GLY A 230 -0.17 -8.56 3.13
C GLY A 230 -0.35 -8.56 4.64
N GLY A 231 0.52 -7.83 5.33
CA GLY A 231 0.57 -7.83 6.77
C GLY A 231 1.15 -9.13 7.34
N ARG A 232 0.90 -9.38 8.63
CA ARG A 232 1.36 -10.59 9.30
C ARG A 232 0.47 -11.78 8.94
N ASP A 233 0.97 -12.70 8.13
CA ASP A 233 0.24 -13.89 7.64
C ASP A 233 0.51 -15.15 8.47
N PHE A 234 0.75 -14.99 9.76
CA PHE A 234 0.88 -16.06 10.76
C PHE A 234 0.47 -15.59 12.15
N ASP A 235 0.07 -16.53 12.99
CA ASP A 235 -0.24 -16.27 14.40
C ASP A 235 -0.03 -17.51 15.27
N LEU A 236 0.35 -17.31 16.55
CA LEU A 236 0.43 -18.37 17.55
C LEU A 236 -0.90 -18.54 18.30
N SER A 237 -1.28 -19.79 18.53
CA SER A 237 -2.38 -20.09 19.44
C SER A 237 -2.16 -19.46 20.83
N PRO A 238 -3.23 -19.11 21.56
CA PRO A 238 -3.09 -18.43 22.86
C PRO A 238 -2.29 -19.22 23.89
N ASP A 239 -2.30 -20.54 23.81
CA ASP A 239 -1.53 -21.46 24.66
C ASP A 239 -0.10 -21.72 24.16
N GLY A 240 0.28 -21.13 23.00
CA GLY A 240 1.60 -21.25 22.40
C GLY A 240 1.92 -22.64 21.87
N THR A 241 0.93 -23.49 21.63
CA THR A 241 1.14 -24.88 21.21
C THR A 241 1.06 -25.09 19.71
N GLU A 242 0.39 -24.20 18.97
CA GLU A 242 0.16 -24.30 17.52
C GLU A 242 0.51 -22.96 16.83
N LEU A 243 1.07 -23.05 15.62
CA LEU A 243 1.24 -21.93 14.68
C LEU A 243 0.23 -22.09 13.56
N ALA A 244 -0.55 -21.04 13.26
CA ALA A 244 -1.31 -20.89 12.03
C ALA A 244 -0.54 -19.96 11.06
N PHE A 245 -0.50 -20.29 9.77
CA PHE A 245 0.20 -19.50 8.75
C PHE A 245 -0.45 -19.69 7.37
N SER A 246 -0.22 -18.73 6.45
CA SER A 246 -0.65 -18.86 5.06
C SER A 246 0.48 -19.41 4.17
N SER A 247 0.13 -20.26 3.19
CA SER A 247 1.08 -20.77 2.20
C SER A 247 0.34 -21.25 0.95
N ASN A 248 0.93 -21.02 -0.23
CA ASN A 248 0.50 -21.62 -1.48
C ASN A 248 1.39 -22.83 -1.77
N ARG A 249 0.82 -24.03 -1.67
CA ARG A 249 1.51 -25.31 -1.93
C ARG A 249 0.93 -26.01 -3.17
N GLY A 250 0.30 -25.24 -4.07
CA GLY A 250 -0.24 -25.74 -5.33
C GLY A 250 0.86 -26.07 -6.36
N ALA A 251 0.46 -26.78 -7.43
CA ALA A 251 1.38 -27.17 -8.51
C ALA A 251 1.83 -25.96 -9.36
N ASP A 252 0.92 -24.97 -9.57
CA ASP A 252 1.18 -23.82 -10.43
C ASP A 252 0.98 -22.48 -9.65
N PRO A 253 1.85 -22.17 -8.70
CA PRO A 253 1.70 -20.97 -7.87
C PRO A 253 1.78 -19.66 -8.67
N ALA A 254 2.40 -19.66 -9.84
CA ALA A 254 2.54 -18.49 -10.70
C ALA A 254 1.22 -18.03 -11.36
N LEU A 255 0.28 -18.95 -11.58
CA LEU A 255 -1.02 -18.70 -12.21
C LEU A 255 -2.17 -18.71 -11.19
N SER A 256 -1.85 -18.85 -9.91
CA SER A 256 -2.81 -19.07 -8.86
C SER A 256 -2.72 -18.00 -7.78
N THR A 257 -3.86 -17.41 -7.41
CA THR A 257 -3.99 -16.60 -6.19
C THR A 257 -4.28 -17.46 -4.96
N ASN A 258 -4.38 -18.79 -5.11
CA ASN A 258 -4.67 -19.68 -4.00
C ASN A 258 -3.59 -19.57 -2.92
N ALA A 259 -4.02 -19.35 -1.70
CA ALA A 259 -3.25 -19.60 -0.49
C ALA A 259 -4.21 -20.24 0.50
N ASP A 260 -3.72 -21.17 1.27
CA ASP A 260 -4.51 -21.82 2.33
C ASP A 260 -3.95 -21.43 3.70
N VAL A 261 -4.79 -21.48 4.72
CA VAL A 261 -4.38 -21.43 6.12
C VAL A 261 -3.99 -22.83 6.58
N TRP A 262 -2.75 -22.94 7.03
CA TRP A 262 -2.15 -24.17 7.52
C TRP A 262 -1.84 -24.07 9.01
N THR A 263 -1.75 -25.19 9.71
CA THR A 263 -1.28 -25.24 11.09
C THR A 263 -0.19 -26.30 11.29
N VAL A 264 0.73 -26.00 12.23
CA VAL A 264 1.78 -26.93 12.72
C VAL A 264 1.91 -26.84 14.24
N PRO A 265 2.26 -27.94 14.93
CA PRO A 265 2.52 -27.90 16.37
C PRO A 265 3.85 -27.19 16.64
N VAL A 266 3.86 -26.23 17.57
CA VAL A 266 5.09 -25.51 17.97
C VAL A 266 6.17 -26.46 18.53
N LYS A 267 5.78 -27.50 19.25
CA LYS A 267 6.69 -28.51 19.80
C LYS A 267 6.78 -29.78 18.95
N GLY A 268 6.44 -29.72 17.67
CA GLY A 268 6.53 -30.86 16.75
C GLY A 268 7.98 -31.26 16.47
N ASP A 269 8.16 -32.56 16.21
CA ASP A 269 9.40 -33.06 15.60
C ASP A 269 9.46 -32.71 14.10
N ALA A 270 10.57 -33.04 13.43
CA ALA A 270 10.76 -32.72 12.02
C ALA A 270 9.65 -33.33 11.12
N ALA A 271 9.10 -34.49 11.47
CA ALA A 271 8.04 -35.13 10.69
C ALA A 271 6.69 -34.37 10.84
N ALA A 272 6.38 -33.92 12.05
CA ALA A 272 5.19 -33.15 12.33
C ALA A 272 5.23 -31.77 11.63
N LEU A 273 6.39 -31.09 11.64
CA LEU A 273 6.60 -29.80 10.98
C LEU A 273 6.57 -29.94 9.44
N ALA A 274 7.05 -31.07 8.90
CA ALA A 274 7.01 -31.35 7.46
C ALA A 274 5.61 -31.71 6.93
N SER A 275 4.62 -31.92 7.84
CA SER A 275 3.25 -32.35 7.49
C SER A 275 2.21 -31.42 8.08
N PRO A 276 2.17 -30.13 7.68
CA PRO A 276 1.20 -29.18 8.20
C PRO A 276 -0.22 -29.57 7.80
N LYS A 277 -1.19 -29.25 8.67
CA LYS A 277 -2.62 -29.47 8.43
C LYS A 277 -3.20 -28.26 7.67
N ASN A 278 -3.81 -28.53 6.50
CA ASN A 278 -4.55 -27.52 5.75
C ASN A 278 -5.95 -27.36 6.34
N LEU A 279 -6.32 -26.15 6.75
CA LEU A 279 -7.63 -25.84 7.35
C LEU A 279 -8.65 -25.35 6.32
N THR A 280 -8.20 -24.80 5.18
CA THR A 280 -9.06 -24.09 4.21
C THR A 280 -9.03 -24.68 2.80
N ALA A 281 -8.54 -25.91 2.62
CA ALA A 281 -8.43 -26.62 1.35
C ALA A 281 -9.65 -26.58 0.41
N PRO A 282 -10.91 -26.46 0.87
CA PRO A 282 -12.08 -26.36 -0.01
C PRO A 282 -12.12 -25.06 -0.84
N ASN A 283 -11.64 -23.93 -0.32
CA ASN A 283 -11.54 -22.70 -1.08
C ASN A 283 -10.38 -22.79 -2.10
N LYS A 284 -10.55 -22.17 -3.28
CA LYS A 284 -9.52 -22.10 -4.32
C LYS A 284 -9.10 -20.66 -4.62
N GLY A 285 -9.67 -19.70 -3.92
CA GLY A 285 -9.19 -18.34 -3.83
C GLY A 285 -8.15 -18.20 -2.73
N PHE A 286 -7.92 -17.00 -2.27
CA PHE A 286 -6.96 -16.70 -1.19
C PHE A 286 -7.58 -16.92 0.19
N ASP A 287 -6.87 -17.62 1.08
CA ASP A 287 -7.11 -17.67 2.53
C ASP A 287 -5.82 -17.30 3.26
N GLY A 288 -5.84 -16.27 4.12
CA GLY A 288 -4.64 -15.81 4.81
C GLY A 288 -4.90 -14.90 6.00
N SER A 289 -3.84 -14.34 6.53
CA SER A 289 -3.85 -13.48 7.72
C SER A 289 -4.55 -14.13 8.94
N PRO A 290 -4.23 -15.38 9.31
CA PRO A 290 -4.89 -16.06 10.40
C PRO A 290 -4.68 -15.35 11.73
N ARG A 291 -5.73 -15.32 12.57
CA ARG A 291 -5.70 -14.78 13.94
C ARG A 291 -6.52 -15.67 14.86
N TYR A 292 -5.89 -16.15 15.91
CA TYR A 292 -6.61 -16.88 16.97
C TYR A 292 -7.42 -15.91 17.85
N SER A 293 -8.64 -16.33 18.22
CA SER A 293 -9.39 -15.61 19.25
C SER A 293 -8.65 -15.65 20.59
N PRO A 294 -8.89 -14.67 21.47
CA PRO A 294 -8.27 -14.64 22.78
C PRO A 294 -8.46 -15.89 23.64
N ASP A 295 -9.53 -16.57 23.52
CA ASP A 295 -9.85 -17.82 24.25
C ASP A 295 -9.40 -19.10 23.52
N GLY A 296 -8.84 -18.97 22.32
CA GLY A 296 -8.40 -20.10 21.49
C GLY A 296 -9.51 -20.93 20.87
N ARG A 297 -10.79 -20.50 20.98
CA ARG A 297 -11.94 -21.25 20.42
C ARG A 297 -12.09 -21.05 18.92
N PHE A 298 -11.69 -19.90 18.41
CA PHE A 298 -11.87 -19.50 17.03
C PHE A 298 -10.56 -19.16 16.37
N LEU A 299 -10.53 -19.36 15.05
CA LEU A 299 -9.54 -18.82 14.14
C LEU A 299 -10.27 -17.92 13.13
N ALA A 300 -9.92 -16.63 13.10
CA ALA A 300 -10.36 -15.73 12.05
C ALA A 300 -9.29 -15.62 10.96
N PHE A 301 -9.74 -15.44 9.71
CA PHE A 301 -8.83 -15.26 8.57
C PHE A 301 -9.50 -14.43 7.48
N ARG A 302 -8.70 -13.83 6.60
CA ARG A 302 -9.22 -13.17 5.40
C ARG A 302 -9.38 -14.19 4.28
N LEU A 303 -10.43 -13.99 3.47
CA LEU A 303 -10.75 -14.87 2.35
C LEU A 303 -11.16 -14.07 1.11
N GLN A 304 -10.69 -14.53 -0.06
CA GLN A 304 -11.24 -14.22 -1.38
C GLN A 304 -11.88 -15.48 -1.96
N LEU A 305 -13.05 -15.34 -2.60
CA LEU A 305 -13.80 -16.49 -3.13
C LEU A 305 -13.41 -16.85 -4.56
N THR A 306 -12.97 -15.87 -5.36
CA THR A 306 -12.77 -16.04 -6.80
C THR A 306 -11.35 -16.48 -7.11
N PRO A 307 -11.12 -17.73 -7.54
CA PRO A 307 -9.79 -18.21 -7.90
C PRO A 307 -9.16 -17.40 -9.03
N GLY A 308 -7.88 -17.04 -8.89
CA GLY A 308 -7.14 -16.28 -9.88
C GLY A 308 -7.42 -14.77 -9.89
N TYR A 309 -8.40 -14.29 -9.12
CA TYR A 309 -8.76 -12.88 -9.08
C TYR A 309 -8.24 -12.19 -7.82
N GLU A 310 -7.09 -11.55 -7.87
CA GLU A 310 -6.47 -10.90 -6.71
C GLU A 310 -7.24 -9.67 -6.18
N ALA A 311 -8.07 -9.04 -7.01
CA ALA A 311 -8.93 -7.93 -6.62
C ALA A 311 -10.35 -8.32 -6.21
N ASP A 312 -10.61 -9.62 -6.01
CA ASP A 312 -11.81 -10.04 -5.29
C ASP A 312 -11.78 -9.47 -3.87
N ARG A 313 -12.95 -9.10 -3.34
CA ARG A 313 -12.98 -8.48 -2.01
C ARG A 313 -12.53 -9.43 -0.91
N PHE A 314 -11.67 -8.96 -0.06
CA PHE A 314 -11.33 -9.65 1.17
C PHE A 314 -12.47 -9.59 2.17
N ARG A 315 -12.81 -10.74 2.75
CA ARG A 315 -13.81 -10.94 3.79
C ARG A 315 -13.15 -11.44 5.06
N ILE A 316 -13.82 -11.30 6.20
CA ILE A 316 -13.41 -11.93 7.46
C ILE A 316 -14.26 -13.17 7.69
N LEU A 317 -13.61 -14.31 7.74
CA LEU A 317 -14.22 -15.58 8.13
C LEU A 317 -13.81 -15.96 9.54
N LEU A 318 -14.71 -16.63 10.24
CA LEU A 318 -14.52 -17.11 11.61
C LEU A 318 -14.77 -18.61 11.64
N MET A 319 -13.73 -19.39 11.90
CA MET A 319 -13.78 -20.84 12.06
C MET A 319 -13.83 -21.20 13.54
N GLU A 320 -14.80 -21.98 13.96
CA GLU A 320 -14.80 -22.63 15.28
C GLU A 320 -13.90 -23.87 15.23
N LEU A 321 -12.80 -23.84 15.97
CA LEU A 321 -11.75 -24.87 15.87
C LEU A 321 -12.20 -26.26 16.28
N ALA A 322 -13.11 -26.36 17.26
CA ALA A 322 -13.61 -27.64 17.76
C ALA A 322 -14.53 -28.39 16.75
N THR A 323 -15.26 -27.63 15.92
CA THR A 323 -16.29 -28.18 15.00
C THR A 323 -15.89 -28.03 13.53
N GLY A 324 -14.96 -27.12 13.20
CA GLY A 324 -14.62 -26.73 11.84
C GLY A 324 -15.70 -25.88 11.14
N VAL A 325 -16.75 -25.46 11.85
CA VAL A 325 -17.81 -24.62 11.28
C VAL A 325 -17.27 -23.22 10.99
N VAL A 326 -17.49 -22.74 9.78
CA VAL A 326 -17.03 -21.43 9.30
C VAL A 326 -18.21 -20.48 9.09
N ARG A 327 -18.07 -19.23 9.54
CA ARG A 327 -19.04 -18.15 9.33
C ARG A 327 -18.37 -16.97 8.63
N ASP A 328 -19.02 -16.40 7.60
CA ASP A 328 -18.62 -15.13 6.98
C ASP A 328 -19.17 -13.96 7.81
N LEU A 329 -18.29 -13.24 8.51
CA LEU A 329 -18.67 -12.12 9.37
C LEU A 329 -18.96 -10.83 8.57
N THR A 330 -18.47 -10.76 7.35
CA THR A 330 -18.56 -9.57 6.49
C THR A 330 -19.32 -9.83 5.19
N ALA A 331 -20.17 -10.86 5.15
CA ALA A 331 -20.93 -11.25 3.95
C ALA A 331 -21.75 -10.08 3.36
N ALA A 332 -22.37 -9.26 4.21
CA ALA A 332 -23.17 -8.11 3.81
C ALA A 332 -22.34 -6.81 3.59
N PHE A 333 -21.05 -6.84 3.84
CA PHE A 333 -20.15 -5.69 3.68
C PHE A 333 -19.51 -5.75 2.28
N ASP A 334 -19.90 -4.85 1.36
CA ASP A 334 -19.55 -4.95 -0.06
C ASP A 334 -18.21 -4.33 -0.44
N ASP A 335 -17.40 -3.90 0.53
CA ASP A 335 -16.07 -3.36 0.30
C ASP A 335 -14.98 -4.29 0.85
N THR A 336 -13.73 -4.09 0.42
CA THR A 336 -12.60 -4.97 0.76
C THR A 336 -12.04 -4.68 2.15
N VAL A 337 -11.91 -5.71 2.98
CA VAL A 337 -11.26 -5.65 4.29
C VAL A 337 -9.74 -5.63 4.10
N ARG A 338 -9.03 -4.69 4.76
CA ARG A 338 -7.57 -4.61 4.70
C ARG A 338 -6.89 -5.39 5.81
N ASP A 339 -7.08 -4.98 7.04
CA ASP A 339 -6.45 -5.59 8.22
C ASP A 339 -7.47 -5.74 9.35
N PHE A 340 -7.28 -6.73 10.21
CA PHE A 340 -8.20 -7.00 11.31
C PHE A 340 -7.52 -7.57 12.54
N GLU A 341 -8.11 -7.34 13.71
CA GLU A 341 -7.69 -7.93 14.98
C GLU A 341 -8.89 -8.21 15.91
N PHE A 342 -8.77 -9.25 16.75
CA PHE A 342 -9.71 -9.46 17.83
C PHE A 342 -9.54 -8.40 18.92
N ALA A 343 -10.65 -7.93 19.48
CA ALA A 343 -10.65 -7.32 20.78
C ALA A 343 -10.25 -8.36 21.85
N LYS A 344 -9.60 -7.94 22.94
CA LYS A 344 -9.16 -8.85 24.00
C LYS A 344 -10.32 -9.57 24.72
N ASP A 345 -11.53 -9.01 24.67
CA ASP A 345 -12.75 -9.66 25.18
C ASP A 345 -13.19 -10.87 24.35
N GLY A 346 -12.64 -11.05 23.15
CA GLY A 346 -13.01 -12.11 22.22
C GLY A 346 -14.43 -12.00 21.64
N ALA A 347 -15.14 -10.90 21.94
CA ALA A 347 -16.53 -10.70 21.51
C ALA A 347 -16.64 -9.88 20.22
N ARG A 348 -15.59 -9.19 19.82
CA ARG A 348 -15.54 -8.29 18.67
C ARG A 348 -14.27 -8.49 17.86
N ILE A 349 -14.37 -8.19 16.56
CA ILE A 349 -13.22 -7.99 15.66
C ILE A 349 -13.28 -6.56 15.17
N PHE A 350 -12.13 -5.87 15.19
CA PHE A 350 -11.94 -4.58 14.57
C PHE A 350 -11.23 -4.76 13.24
N PHE A 351 -11.60 -3.95 12.23
CA PHE A 351 -10.99 -4.05 10.91
C PHE A 351 -10.99 -2.71 10.18
N THR A 352 -10.04 -2.52 9.28
CA THR A 352 -10.02 -1.41 8.32
C THR A 352 -10.50 -1.88 6.96
N ALA A 353 -11.13 -0.99 6.19
CA ALA A 353 -11.61 -1.28 4.85
C ALA A 353 -11.53 -0.03 3.96
N ASP A 354 -11.36 -0.25 2.65
CA ASP A 354 -11.48 0.82 1.67
C ASP A 354 -12.94 1.16 1.43
N VAL A 355 -13.34 2.40 1.69
CA VAL A 355 -14.72 2.87 1.52
C VAL A 355 -14.74 4.32 1.03
N LYS A 356 -15.25 4.53 -0.18
CA LYS A 356 -15.53 5.86 -0.78
C LYS A 356 -14.36 6.85 -0.63
N GLY A 357 -13.17 6.44 -1.07
CA GLY A 357 -11.97 7.27 -1.00
C GLY A 357 -11.45 7.51 0.42
N ARG A 358 -11.67 6.60 1.35
CA ARG A 358 -11.20 6.63 2.73
C ARG A 358 -10.83 5.22 3.19
N THR A 359 -10.16 5.12 4.34
CA THR A 359 -9.88 3.83 4.98
C THR A 359 -10.22 3.91 6.47
N PRO A 360 -11.52 3.87 6.82
CA PRO A 360 -11.99 3.93 8.20
C PRO A 360 -11.78 2.62 8.98
N LEU A 361 -11.86 2.72 10.32
CA LEU A 361 -11.92 1.60 11.26
C LEU A 361 -13.37 1.21 11.50
N TYR A 362 -13.63 -0.09 11.45
CA TYR A 362 -14.92 -0.73 11.75
C TYR A 362 -14.78 -1.70 12.91
N GLU A 363 -15.91 -2.06 13.53
CA GLU A 363 -16.00 -3.24 14.37
C GLU A 363 -17.12 -4.17 13.88
N VAL A 364 -16.96 -5.46 14.10
CA VAL A 364 -18.02 -6.47 13.96
C VAL A 364 -18.20 -7.21 15.26
N VAL A 365 -19.46 -7.32 15.74
CA VAL A 365 -19.84 -8.04 16.95
C VAL A 365 -20.07 -9.51 16.60
N LEU A 366 -19.30 -10.44 17.17
CA LEU A 366 -19.32 -11.86 16.79
C LEU A 366 -20.66 -12.55 17.04
N ALA A 367 -21.38 -12.16 18.11
CA ALA A 367 -22.67 -12.78 18.46
C ALA A 367 -23.79 -12.43 17.48
N THR A 368 -23.77 -11.23 16.90
CA THR A 368 -24.86 -10.69 16.06
C THR A 368 -24.49 -10.50 14.61
N GLY A 369 -23.19 -10.44 14.27
CA GLY A 369 -22.69 -10.05 12.96
C GLY A 369 -22.89 -8.56 12.63
N ALA A 370 -23.30 -7.75 13.61
CA ALA A 370 -23.51 -6.32 13.40
C ALA A 370 -22.17 -5.59 13.17
N ILE A 371 -22.09 -4.87 12.04
CA ILE A 371 -20.92 -4.06 11.66
C ILE A 371 -21.26 -2.59 11.88
N ARG A 372 -20.34 -1.85 12.48
CA ARG A 372 -20.44 -0.39 12.60
C ARG A 372 -19.10 0.29 12.39
N ALA A 373 -19.12 1.53 11.87
CA ALA A 373 -17.94 2.37 11.76
C ALA A 373 -17.54 2.92 13.14
N VAL A 374 -16.26 2.85 13.44
CA VAL A 374 -15.61 3.49 14.62
C VAL A 374 -15.02 4.84 14.22
N SER A 375 -14.55 4.98 12.96
CA SER A 375 -14.10 6.24 12.39
C SER A 375 -14.78 6.53 11.07
N SER A 376 -14.77 7.79 10.63
CA SER A 376 -15.43 8.24 9.41
C SER A 376 -14.57 9.16 8.53
N VAL A 377 -13.39 9.56 9.00
CA VAL A 377 -12.56 10.59 8.34
C VAL A 377 -11.15 10.12 8.06
N GLY A 378 -10.65 10.48 6.88
CA GLY A 378 -9.27 10.25 6.48
C GLY A 378 -8.94 8.79 6.16
N THR A 379 -7.66 8.55 6.03
CA THR A 379 -7.08 7.23 5.81
C THR A 379 -6.25 6.82 7.03
N LEU A 380 -6.51 5.64 7.54
CA LEU A 380 -5.77 5.03 8.64
C LEU A 380 -4.65 4.15 8.06
N ASP A 381 -3.41 4.44 8.44
CA ASP A 381 -2.23 3.68 8.00
C ASP A 381 -1.90 2.53 8.95
N SER A 382 -2.09 2.75 10.24
CA SER A 382 -1.87 1.76 11.31
C SER A 382 -2.72 2.09 12.53
N TRP A 383 -2.97 1.10 13.35
CA TRP A 383 -3.80 1.24 14.54
C TRP A 383 -3.48 0.20 15.61
N ALA A 384 -3.82 0.50 16.86
CA ALA A 384 -3.73 -0.41 17.98
C ALA A 384 -4.93 -0.23 18.90
N LEU A 385 -5.45 -1.34 19.43
CA LEU A 385 -6.55 -1.35 20.40
C LEU A 385 -6.03 -1.27 21.83
N ALA A 386 -6.70 -0.50 22.65
CA ALA A 386 -6.48 -0.55 24.10
C ALA A 386 -6.82 -1.95 24.64
N PRO A 387 -6.07 -2.44 25.64
CA PRO A 387 -6.31 -3.77 26.22
C PRO A 387 -7.72 -3.99 26.78
N ASP A 388 -8.36 -2.93 27.26
CA ASP A 388 -9.73 -2.94 27.80
C ASP A 388 -10.80 -2.71 26.72
N GLY A 389 -10.39 -2.48 25.45
CA GLY A 389 -11.28 -2.25 24.32
C GLY A 389 -12.06 -0.94 24.35
N THR A 390 -11.63 0.03 25.21
CA THR A 390 -12.32 1.33 25.38
C THR A 390 -11.90 2.39 24.39
N PHE A 391 -10.72 2.25 23.77
CA PHE A 391 -10.25 3.16 22.73
C PHE A 391 -9.30 2.46 21.74
N ALA A 392 -9.13 3.07 20.57
CA ALA A 392 -8.06 2.76 19.63
C ALA A 392 -7.14 3.98 19.46
N VAL A 393 -5.85 3.72 19.24
CA VAL A 393 -4.90 4.72 18.75
C VAL A 393 -4.64 4.45 17.29
N VAL A 394 -4.85 5.46 16.44
CA VAL A 394 -4.75 5.32 15.00
C VAL A 394 -3.76 6.34 14.44
N ALA A 395 -2.93 5.91 13.50
CA ALA A 395 -2.16 6.81 12.65
C ALA A 395 -3.03 7.24 11.48
N ARG A 396 -3.44 8.51 11.46
CA ARG A 396 -4.39 9.05 10.50
C ARG A 396 -3.79 10.21 9.72
N ARG A 397 -4.02 10.20 8.42
CA ARG A 397 -3.72 11.29 7.50
C ARG A 397 -4.95 11.68 6.68
N ARG A 398 -4.94 12.91 6.20
CA ARG A 398 -5.88 13.44 5.22
C ARG A 398 -5.11 14.17 4.13
N ILE A 399 -5.73 14.48 3.01
CA ILE A 399 -5.06 15.22 1.92
C ILE A 399 -4.43 16.51 2.45
N GLY A 400 -5.16 17.29 3.25
CA GLY A 400 -4.69 18.54 3.85
C GLY A 400 -4.06 18.41 5.25
N SER A 401 -3.65 17.21 5.68
CA SER A 401 -3.04 17.00 7.00
C SER A 401 -2.08 15.81 6.99
N PRO A 402 -0.80 16.03 7.33
CA PRO A 402 0.18 14.97 7.48
C PRO A 402 -0.22 13.92 8.53
N LEU A 403 0.50 12.80 8.53
CA LEU A 403 0.27 11.67 9.41
C LEU A 403 0.58 12.04 10.87
N GLU A 404 -0.41 11.83 11.73
CA GLU A 404 -0.32 12.01 13.19
C GLU A 404 -1.13 10.94 13.91
N LEU A 405 -0.88 10.73 15.19
CA LEU A 405 -1.67 9.80 16.02
C LEU A 405 -2.92 10.48 16.59
N TRP A 406 -4.00 9.70 16.58
CA TRP A 406 -5.30 10.10 17.09
C TRP A 406 -5.85 9.02 18.00
N ARG A 407 -6.61 9.41 19.00
CA ARG A 407 -7.39 8.51 19.86
C ARG A 407 -8.83 8.52 19.41
N LEU A 408 -9.37 7.32 19.22
CA LEU A 408 -10.78 7.07 18.93
C LEU A 408 -11.39 6.31 20.10
N ASP A 409 -12.42 6.84 20.75
CA ASP A 409 -13.11 6.13 21.83
C ASP A 409 -14.04 5.03 21.28
N VAL A 410 -14.13 3.91 21.97
CA VAL A 410 -14.91 2.71 21.59
C VAL A 410 -15.74 2.26 22.82
N PRO A 411 -17.05 1.99 22.68
CA PRO A 411 -17.91 2.22 21.53
C PRO A 411 -18.07 3.70 21.23
N GLY A 412 -17.99 4.08 19.94
CA GLY A 412 -17.97 5.46 19.51
C GLY A 412 -19.10 6.30 20.12
N GLY A 413 -18.75 7.20 21.02
CA GLY A 413 -19.65 8.19 21.59
C GLY A 413 -19.56 9.55 20.90
N GLY A 414 -18.75 9.68 19.83
CA GLY A 414 -18.49 10.89 19.08
C GLY A 414 -18.77 10.75 17.58
N ASP A 415 -18.44 11.79 16.83
CA ASP A 415 -18.54 11.87 15.37
C ASP A 415 -17.51 11.00 14.61
N GLY A 416 -16.73 10.17 15.30
CA GLY A 416 -15.65 9.36 14.71
C GLY A 416 -14.38 10.16 14.34
N THR A 417 -14.31 11.45 14.67
CA THR A 417 -13.15 12.31 14.37
C THR A 417 -11.99 12.08 15.31
N GLY A 418 -12.26 11.75 16.58
CA GLY A 418 -11.26 11.47 17.61
C GLY A 418 -10.47 12.68 18.11
N THR A 419 -9.53 12.43 19.03
CA THR A 419 -8.64 13.44 19.62
C THR A 419 -7.22 13.26 19.11
N ARG A 420 -6.59 14.33 18.58
CA ARG A 420 -5.19 14.33 18.15
C ARG A 420 -4.25 14.17 19.36
N LEU A 421 -3.36 13.17 19.33
CA LEU A 421 -2.41 12.87 20.39
C LEU A 421 -1.00 13.41 20.12
N THR A 422 -0.62 13.56 18.83
CA THR A 422 0.73 14.02 18.46
C THR A 422 0.67 15.27 17.57
N THR A 423 1.75 16.05 17.59
CA THR A 423 1.85 17.33 16.90
C THR A 423 3.24 17.51 16.28
N HIS A 424 3.83 16.41 15.78
CA HIS A 424 5.18 16.43 15.19
C HIS A 424 5.31 17.30 13.95
N ASN A 425 4.19 17.52 13.24
CA ASN A 425 4.13 18.36 12.04
C ASN A 425 3.51 19.76 12.31
N ALA A 426 3.16 20.12 13.55
CA ALA A 426 2.45 21.37 13.84
C ALA A 426 3.21 22.64 13.40
N ALA A 427 4.55 22.68 13.54
CA ALA A 427 5.36 23.80 13.07
C ALA A 427 5.34 23.90 11.54
N PHE A 428 5.38 22.76 10.87
CA PHE A 428 5.26 22.65 9.40
C PHE A 428 3.87 23.12 8.93
N GLU A 429 2.80 22.60 9.53
CA GLU A 429 1.40 22.97 9.21
C GLU A 429 1.11 24.47 9.44
N LYS A 430 1.84 25.12 10.35
CA LYS A 430 1.72 26.56 10.58
C LYS A 430 2.45 27.40 9.52
N GLU A 431 3.57 26.91 9.00
CA GLU A 431 4.42 27.61 8.04
C GLU A 431 3.94 27.41 6.60
N VAL A 432 3.48 26.20 6.27
CA VAL A 432 3.16 25.76 4.92
C VAL A 432 1.66 25.60 4.77
N ASP A 433 1.09 26.16 3.71
CA ASP A 433 -0.30 25.96 3.32
C ASP A 433 -0.47 24.56 2.72
N VAL A 434 -0.77 23.58 3.60
CA VAL A 434 -1.10 22.20 3.18
C VAL A 434 -2.53 22.17 2.67
N ARG A 435 -2.67 22.10 1.34
CA ARG A 435 -3.98 22.28 0.68
C ARG A 435 -4.92 21.12 0.95
N PRO A 436 -6.16 21.38 1.41
CA PRO A 436 -7.22 20.37 1.48
C PRO A 436 -7.78 20.04 0.09
N ALA A 437 -8.49 18.91 -0.03
CA ALA A 437 -9.23 18.57 -1.22
C ALA A 437 -10.72 18.91 -1.10
N GLU A 438 -11.34 19.17 -2.24
CA GLU A 438 -12.77 19.13 -2.46
C GLU A 438 -13.16 17.78 -3.07
N GLU A 439 -14.38 17.35 -2.81
CA GLU A 439 -14.93 16.07 -3.29
C GLU A 439 -16.12 16.37 -4.22
N ILE A 440 -16.06 15.80 -5.43
CA ILE A 440 -17.17 15.88 -6.38
C ILE A 440 -17.54 14.50 -6.91
N ALA A 441 -18.74 14.35 -7.45
CA ALA A 441 -19.20 13.18 -8.17
C ALA A 441 -19.55 13.58 -9.62
N VAL A 442 -18.96 12.86 -10.58
CA VAL A 442 -19.19 13.09 -12.01
C VAL A 442 -19.97 11.90 -12.59
N PRO A 443 -21.03 12.08 -13.37
CA PRO A 443 -21.70 10.98 -14.06
C PRO A 443 -20.73 10.29 -15.04
N GLY A 444 -20.38 9.03 -14.76
CA GLY A 444 -19.46 8.22 -15.52
C GLY A 444 -20.15 7.30 -16.53
N ALA A 445 -19.46 6.22 -16.91
CA ALA A 445 -19.99 5.15 -17.73
C ALA A 445 -21.23 4.52 -17.05
N ASP A 446 -22.15 4.00 -17.84
CA ASP A 446 -23.39 3.37 -17.38
C ASP A 446 -24.20 4.24 -16.39
N GLY A 447 -23.96 5.58 -16.36
CA GLY A 447 -24.59 6.51 -15.45
C GLY A 447 -24.15 6.40 -13.98
N LYS A 448 -23.13 5.60 -13.69
CA LYS A 448 -22.57 5.47 -12.34
C LYS A 448 -21.75 6.71 -11.96
N PRO A 449 -21.82 7.20 -10.73
CA PRO A 449 -21.01 8.33 -10.31
C PRO A 449 -19.53 7.93 -10.18
N VAL A 450 -18.66 8.73 -10.79
CA VAL A 450 -17.22 8.70 -10.56
C VAL A 450 -16.87 9.69 -9.46
N HIS A 451 -16.29 9.21 -8.40
CA HIS A 451 -15.79 10.03 -7.30
C HIS A 451 -14.48 10.71 -7.71
N VAL A 452 -14.33 12.01 -7.42
CA VAL A 452 -13.14 12.80 -7.80
C VAL A 452 -12.73 13.71 -6.64
N TRP A 453 -11.47 13.62 -6.23
CA TRP A 453 -10.82 14.60 -5.38
C TRP A 453 -10.26 15.75 -6.25
N ILE A 454 -10.40 17.00 -5.80
CA ILE A 454 -9.80 18.18 -6.44
C ILE A 454 -9.02 18.95 -5.39
N VAL A 455 -7.76 19.26 -5.67
CA VAL A 455 -6.94 20.15 -4.83
C VAL A 455 -6.67 21.45 -5.61
N LYS A 456 -7.07 22.58 -5.03
CA LYS A 456 -6.88 23.91 -5.59
C LYS A 456 -5.49 24.45 -5.24
N PRO A 457 -4.89 25.28 -6.10
CA PRO A 457 -3.56 25.83 -5.85
C PRO A 457 -3.50 26.73 -4.60
N HIS A 458 -2.28 26.92 -4.11
CA HIS A 458 -1.99 27.96 -3.11
C HIS A 458 -2.39 29.35 -3.64
N GLY A 459 -2.98 30.19 -2.77
CA GLY A 459 -3.48 31.51 -3.16
C GLY A 459 -4.59 31.46 -4.22
N PHE A 460 -5.47 30.43 -4.15
CA PHE A 460 -6.55 30.24 -5.11
C PHE A 460 -7.49 31.43 -5.16
N ASP A 461 -7.69 32.01 -6.35
CA ASP A 461 -8.64 33.07 -6.67
C ASP A 461 -9.69 32.53 -7.66
N PRO A 462 -10.97 32.47 -7.30
CA PRO A 462 -12.02 31.94 -8.19
C PRO A 462 -12.22 32.74 -9.47
N ALA A 463 -11.74 34.00 -9.54
CA ALA A 463 -11.79 34.83 -10.74
C ALA A 463 -10.68 34.52 -11.76
N ARG A 464 -9.66 33.74 -11.38
CA ARG A 464 -8.55 33.37 -12.24
C ARG A 464 -8.74 31.97 -12.82
N LYS A 465 -8.11 31.72 -13.98
CA LYS A 465 -8.02 30.39 -14.59
C LYS A 465 -6.65 29.77 -14.35
N TYR A 466 -6.65 28.48 -14.00
CA TYR A 466 -5.46 27.73 -13.65
C TYR A 466 -5.27 26.54 -14.60
N PRO A 467 -4.04 26.14 -14.92
CA PRO A 467 -3.79 24.88 -15.59
C PRO A 467 -4.22 23.72 -14.71
N LEU A 468 -4.68 22.64 -15.33
CA LEU A 468 -5.17 21.43 -14.66
C LEU A 468 -4.26 20.24 -14.96
N ILE A 469 -4.01 19.43 -13.94
CA ILE A 469 -3.40 18.09 -14.08
C ILE A 469 -4.43 17.05 -13.62
N LEU A 470 -4.75 16.08 -14.48
CA LEU A 470 -5.55 14.91 -14.14
C LEU A 470 -4.60 13.77 -13.77
N ASN A 471 -4.67 13.25 -12.55
CA ASN A 471 -3.81 12.16 -12.07
C ASN A 471 -4.60 10.87 -11.89
N VAL A 472 -4.36 9.88 -12.75
CA VAL A 472 -5.04 8.59 -12.75
C VAL A 472 -4.22 7.58 -11.94
N HIS A 473 -4.88 6.89 -10.98
CA HIS A 473 -4.19 5.90 -10.14
C HIS A 473 -3.85 4.61 -10.88
N GLY A 474 -2.88 3.88 -10.33
CA GLY A 474 -2.54 2.52 -10.72
C GLY A 474 -3.47 1.48 -10.08
N GLY A 475 -3.05 0.26 -10.09
CA GLY A 475 -3.81 -0.91 -9.69
C GLY A 475 -4.07 -1.78 -10.93
N PRO A 476 -5.23 -1.72 -11.58
CA PRO A 476 -6.27 -0.67 -11.54
C PRO A 476 -7.22 -0.73 -10.35
N GLN A 477 -7.30 -1.87 -9.67
CA GLN A 477 -8.18 -2.09 -8.52
C GLN A 477 -7.55 -1.48 -7.25
N GLN A 478 -7.63 -0.16 -7.17
CA GLN A 478 -7.11 0.67 -6.09
C GLN A 478 -8.03 1.89 -5.92
N GLN A 479 -7.79 2.77 -4.94
CA GLN A 479 -8.48 4.05 -4.85
C GLN A 479 -7.52 5.20 -4.55
N TRP A 480 -7.81 6.37 -5.07
CA TRP A 480 -7.36 7.63 -4.48
C TRP A 480 -8.12 7.89 -3.19
N SER A 481 -7.43 7.88 -2.07
CA SER A 481 -8.02 8.08 -0.75
C SER A 481 -7.69 9.45 -0.16
N ASP A 482 -8.49 9.90 0.82
CA ASP A 482 -8.23 11.09 1.64
C ASP A 482 -6.96 10.88 2.48
N ALA A 483 -5.80 11.00 1.82
CA ALA A 483 -4.49 10.68 2.39
C ALA A 483 -3.43 11.70 1.95
N TYR A 484 -2.59 12.16 2.87
CA TYR A 484 -1.47 13.03 2.55
C TYR A 484 -0.46 12.33 1.62
N ARG A 485 -0.13 12.98 0.51
CA ARG A 485 0.88 12.54 -0.46
C ARG A 485 1.56 13.75 -1.10
N GLY A 486 2.78 13.58 -1.60
CA GLY A 486 3.50 14.63 -2.32
C GLY A 486 2.72 15.16 -3.54
N ASP A 487 2.12 14.27 -4.34
CA ASP A 487 1.31 14.62 -5.52
C ASP A 487 0.20 15.63 -5.20
N TRP A 488 -0.39 15.52 -4.02
CA TRP A 488 -1.50 16.37 -3.61
C TRP A 488 -1.06 17.78 -3.16
N GLN A 489 0.23 18.01 -2.98
CA GLN A 489 0.78 19.27 -2.45
C GLN A 489 1.75 19.96 -3.40
N VAL A 490 2.62 19.21 -4.09
CA VAL A 490 3.64 19.73 -4.97
C VAL A 490 3.02 20.54 -6.13
N TYR A 491 2.04 19.97 -6.83
CA TYR A 491 1.43 20.63 -7.99
C TYR A 491 0.56 21.83 -7.58
N PRO A 492 -0.29 21.75 -6.54
CA PRO A 492 -1.00 22.92 -6.03
C PRO A 492 -0.07 24.01 -5.50
N GLY A 493 1.05 23.65 -4.86
CA GLY A 493 2.10 24.59 -4.47
C GLY A 493 2.72 25.33 -5.66
N ALA A 494 2.82 24.66 -6.81
CA ALA A 494 3.29 25.22 -8.07
C ALA A 494 2.19 25.89 -8.91
N GLY A 495 0.98 26.07 -8.38
CA GLY A 495 -0.09 26.83 -9.01
C GLY A 495 -0.99 26.05 -9.96
N TYR A 496 -0.98 24.72 -9.94
CA TYR A 496 -1.87 23.87 -10.72
C TYR A 496 -3.09 23.47 -9.89
N VAL A 497 -4.25 23.37 -10.54
CA VAL A 497 -5.35 22.53 -10.04
C VAL A 497 -5.00 21.09 -10.36
N ILE A 498 -5.15 20.18 -9.39
CA ILE A 498 -4.96 18.76 -9.64
C ILE A 498 -6.22 17.99 -9.27
N ALA A 499 -6.61 17.00 -10.08
CA ALA A 499 -7.76 16.15 -9.88
C ALA A 499 -7.39 14.67 -9.87
N PHE A 500 -8.04 13.91 -8.99
CA PHE A 500 -7.77 12.51 -8.72
C PHE A 500 -9.08 11.71 -8.80
N PRO A 501 -9.42 11.13 -9.96
CA PRO A 501 -10.64 10.33 -10.13
C PRO A 501 -10.48 8.92 -9.58
N ASN A 502 -11.59 8.36 -9.11
CA ASN A 502 -11.79 6.94 -8.81
C ASN A 502 -12.73 6.31 -9.85
N PRO A 503 -12.25 5.97 -11.06
CA PRO A 503 -13.07 5.43 -12.14
C PRO A 503 -13.46 3.96 -11.89
N HIS A 504 -14.28 3.36 -12.76
CA HIS A 504 -14.56 1.91 -12.75
C HIS A 504 -13.26 1.10 -12.62
N GLY A 505 -13.24 0.11 -11.75
CA GLY A 505 -12.04 -0.59 -11.29
C GLY A 505 -11.59 -0.18 -9.91
N SER A 506 -11.91 1.03 -9.43
CA SER A 506 -11.50 1.49 -8.10
C SER A 506 -12.15 0.68 -6.98
N THR A 507 -11.36 0.41 -5.90
CA THR A 507 -11.86 -0.17 -4.65
C THR A 507 -12.66 0.86 -3.84
N GLY A 508 -13.47 0.39 -2.89
CA GLY A 508 -14.22 1.26 -1.98
C GLY A 508 -15.56 1.77 -2.52
N PHE A 509 -16.00 1.25 -3.66
CA PHE A 509 -17.28 1.60 -4.28
C PHE A 509 -18.13 0.34 -4.58
N GLY A 510 -17.87 -0.75 -3.86
CA GLY A 510 -18.47 -2.06 -4.00
C GLY A 510 -17.77 -2.96 -5.02
N GLN A 511 -17.88 -4.28 -4.82
CA GLN A 511 -17.17 -5.28 -5.64
C GLN A 511 -17.53 -5.21 -7.13
N ALA A 512 -18.80 -4.93 -7.44
CA ALA A 512 -19.24 -4.81 -8.84
C ALA A 512 -18.57 -3.63 -9.58
N TYR A 513 -18.28 -2.53 -8.88
CA TYR A 513 -17.54 -1.39 -9.44
C TYR A 513 -16.06 -1.73 -9.62
N THR A 514 -15.46 -2.38 -8.64
CA THR A 514 -14.06 -2.84 -8.67
C THR A 514 -13.82 -3.83 -9.82
N SER A 515 -14.69 -4.84 -9.98
CA SER A 515 -14.52 -5.87 -11.00
C SER A 515 -14.92 -5.46 -12.41
N ALA A 516 -15.55 -4.29 -12.58
CA ALA A 516 -16.02 -3.81 -13.89
C ALA A 516 -14.91 -3.57 -14.91
N ILE A 517 -13.66 -3.45 -14.47
CA ILE A 517 -12.49 -3.25 -15.35
C ILE A 517 -11.90 -4.57 -15.88
N SER A 518 -12.16 -5.72 -15.23
CA SER A 518 -11.60 -7.00 -15.66
C SER A 518 -12.11 -7.39 -17.06
N GLY A 519 -11.19 -7.49 -18.02
CA GLY A 519 -11.48 -7.70 -19.44
C GLY A 519 -11.87 -6.43 -20.21
N ASP A 520 -11.86 -5.26 -19.57
CA ASP A 520 -12.36 -4.00 -20.15
C ASP A 520 -11.47 -2.79 -19.79
N TRP A 521 -10.16 -2.91 -19.99
CA TRP A 521 -9.21 -1.84 -19.64
C TRP A 521 -9.37 -0.57 -20.49
N ASN A 522 -10.00 -0.67 -21.64
CA ASN A 522 -10.19 0.44 -22.58
C ASN A 522 -11.66 0.87 -22.77
N GLY A 523 -12.58 0.32 -21.99
CA GLY A 523 -14.02 0.62 -22.12
C GLY A 523 -14.53 1.60 -21.06
N ARG A 524 -15.21 1.08 -20.02
CA ARG A 524 -15.86 1.91 -18.97
C ARG A 524 -14.91 2.86 -18.28
N VAL A 525 -13.73 2.37 -17.90
CA VAL A 525 -12.74 3.16 -17.18
C VAL A 525 -12.23 4.34 -18.01
N MET A 526 -11.96 4.15 -19.31
CA MET A 526 -11.55 5.25 -20.19
C MET A 526 -12.70 6.24 -20.43
N THR A 527 -13.93 5.73 -20.56
CA THR A 527 -15.14 6.57 -20.61
C THR A 527 -15.28 7.44 -19.36
N ASP A 528 -15.01 6.89 -18.19
CA ASP A 528 -15.01 7.65 -16.92
C ASP A 528 -13.96 8.76 -16.93
N ILE A 529 -12.73 8.44 -17.32
CA ILE A 529 -11.62 9.41 -17.39
C ILE A 529 -11.99 10.58 -18.34
N GLU A 530 -12.53 10.28 -19.52
CA GLU A 530 -12.97 11.29 -20.48
C GLU A 530 -14.12 12.15 -19.94
N LYS A 531 -15.13 11.53 -19.30
CA LYS A 531 -16.25 12.28 -18.70
C LYS A 531 -15.82 13.13 -17.51
N VAL A 532 -14.87 12.67 -16.71
CA VAL A 532 -14.27 13.47 -15.65
C VAL A 532 -13.55 14.67 -16.26
N ALA A 533 -12.75 14.49 -17.30
CA ALA A 533 -12.10 15.58 -18.00
C ALA A 533 -13.12 16.60 -18.56
N ASP A 534 -14.25 16.12 -19.17
CA ASP A 534 -15.35 16.97 -19.63
C ASP A 534 -15.99 17.81 -18.51
N ALA A 535 -16.10 17.23 -17.31
CA ALA A 535 -16.64 17.94 -16.15
C ALA A 535 -15.67 18.99 -15.62
N LEU A 536 -14.38 18.65 -15.57
CA LEU A 536 -13.33 19.54 -15.09
C LEU A 536 -13.13 20.74 -16.01
N GLU A 537 -13.22 20.58 -17.34
CA GLU A 537 -13.15 21.67 -18.31
C GLU A 537 -14.23 22.76 -18.12
N LYS A 538 -15.37 22.38 -17.53
CA LYS A 538 -16.51 23.30 -17.29
C LYS A 538 -16.37 24.08 -15.99
N LEU A 539 -15.38 23.75 -15.15
CA LEU A 539 -15.14 24.51 -13.93
C LEU A 539 -14.64 25.92 -14.28
N PRO A 540 -15.21 26.98 -13.70
CA PRO A 540 -14.94 28.36 -14.12
C PRO A 540 -13.47 28.77 -13.93
N TYR A 541 -12.77 28.11 -13.01
CA TYR A 541 -11.38 28.37 -12.68
C TYR A 541 -10.38 27.45 -13.42
N VAL A 542 -10.84 26.54 -14.28
CA VAL A 542 -9.96 25.67 -15.08
C VAL A 542 -9.71 26.32 -16.45
N ASP A 543 -8.46 26.34 -16.86
CA ASP A 543 -8.06 26.69 -18.20
C ASP A 543 -8.02 25.43 -19.07
N LYS A 544 -9.08 25.22 -19.84
CA LYS A 544 -9.24 24.04 -20.70
C LYS A 544 -8.16 23.92 -21.80
N ASP A 545 -7.48 25.01 -22.14
CA ASP A 545 -6.39 25.01 -23.12
C ASP A 545 -5.03 24.68 -22.51
N ARG A 546 -4.95 24.49 -21.19
CA ARG A 546 -3.76 24.13 -20.41
C ARG A 546 -4.05 22.94 -19.49
N MET A 547 -4.47 21.82 -20.08
CA MET A 547 -4.71 20.58 -19.37
C MET A 547 -3.62 19.55 -19.67
N GLY A 548 -3.10 18.92 -18.62
CA GLY A 548 -2.21 17.78 -18.68
C GLY A 548 -2.80 16.58 -17.94
N ALA A 549 -2.25 15.40 -18.18
CA ALA A 549 -2.59 14.20 -17.44
C ALA A 549 -1.34 13.41 -17.07
N MET A 550 -1.42 12.67 -15.96
CA MET A 550 -0.36 11.80 -15.48
C MET A 550 -0.93 10.54 -14.85
N GLY A 551 -0.12 9.49 -14.78
CA GLY A 551 -0.53 8.27 -14.12
C GLY A 551 0.60 7.28 -13.93
N TRP A 552 0.48 6.45 -12.91
CA TRP A 552 1.47 5.48 -12.46
C TRP A 552 0.95 4.04 -12.64
N SER A 553 1.79 3.12 -13.08
CA SER A 553 1.43 1.70 -13.24
C SER A 553 0.28 1.53 -14.26
N TRP A 554 -0.85 0.99 -13.88
CA TRP A 554 -2.03 1.01 -14.73
C TRP A 554 -2.44 2.45 -15.12
N GLY A 555 -2.27 3.44 -14.23
CA GLY A 555 -2.44 4.86 -14.60
C GLY A 555 -1.47 5.30 -15.71
N GLY A 556 -0.25 4.75 -15.73
CA GLY A 556 0.71 4.93 -16.82
C GLY A 556 0.22 4.29 -18.13
N TYR A 557 -0.38 3.10 -18.06
CA TYR A 557 -1.11 2.50 -19.18
C TYR A 557 -2.20 3.45 -19.71
N ALA A 558 -2.99 4.04 -18.80
CA ALA A 558 -4.03 4.99 -19.19
C ALA A 558 -3.45 6.18 -19.96
N MET A 559 -2.28 6.71 -19.56
CA MET A 559 -1.62 7.80 -20.30
C MET A 559 -1.15 7.35 -21.69
N MET A 560 -0.57 6.16 -21.79
CA MET A 560 -0.15 5.57 -23.07
C MET A 560 -1.33 5.27 -23.99
N TRP A 561 -2.48 4.88 -23.42
CA TRP A 561 -3.74 4.70 -24.14
C TRP A 561 -4.29 6.05 -24.66
N LEU A 562 -4.36 7.06 -23.79
CA LEU A 562 -4.83 8.41 -24.14
C LEU A 562 -3.97 9.04 -25.25
N GLU A 563 -2.66 8.77 -25.28
CA GLU A 563 -1.76 9.23 -26.35
C GLU A 563 -2.24 8.79 -27.74
N GLY A 564 -2.80 7.58 -27.86
CA GLY A 564 -3.32 7.04 -29.11
C GLY A 564 -4.76 7.46 -29.45
N HIS A 565 -5.52 8.05 -28.49
CA HIS A 565 -6.97 8.20 -28.62
C HIS A 565 -7.50 9.62 -28.48
N THR A 566 -6.74 10.54 -27.89
CA THR A 566 -7.17 11.93 -27.71
C THR A 566 -6.04 12.94 -27.84
N THR A 567 -6.37 14.16 -28.21
CA THR A 567 -5.44 15.31 -28.25
C THR A 567 -5.86 16.40 -27.28
N ARG A 568 -6.75 16.07 -26.33
CA ARG A 568 -7.28 17.00 -25.33
C ARG A 568 -6.17 17.56 -24.44
N PHE A 569 -5.25 16.69 -23.99
CA PHE A 569 -4.16 17.07 -23.11
C PHE A 569 -3.00 17.67 -23.89
N LYS A 570 -2.38 18.72 -23.34
CA LYS A 570 -1.19 19.38 -23.95
C LYS A 570 0.12 18.70 -23.55
N ALA A 571 0.10 17.92 -22.47
CA ALA A 571 1.22 17.10 -22.03
C ALA A 571 0.72 15.87 -21.26
N LEU A 572 1.40 14.76 -21.40
CA LEU A 572 1.20 13.55 -20.64
C LEU A 572 2.46 13.21 -19.83
N ALA A 573 2.27 12.44 -18.74
CA ALA A 573 3.36 11.81 -18.01
C ALA A 573 2.96 10.37 -17.66
N ALA A 574 3.68 9.40 -18.20
CA ALA A 574 3.44 7.97 -18.02
C ALA A 574 4.57 7.35 -17.18
N MET A 575 4.24 6.88 -15.98
CA MET A 575 5.20 6.31 -15.05
C MET A 575 4.95 4.82 -14.86
N MET A 576 6.00 3.99 -15.02
CA MET A 576 5.97 2.53 -14.85
C MET A 576 4.75 1.90 -15.56
N GLY A 577 4.41 2.41 -16.77
CA GLY A 577 3.16 2.09 -17.47
C GLY A 577 3.26 0.83 -18.32
N VAL A 578 2.13 0.15 -18.47
CA VAL A 578 2.00 -1.01 -19.38
C VAL A 578 1.72 -0.52 -20.80
N TYR A 579 2.50 -0.99 -21.76
CA TYR A 579 2.43 -0.52 -23.15
C TYR A 579 1.97 -1.61 -24.14
N ASP A 580 2.65 -2.76 -24.12
CA ASP A 580 2.31 -3.94 -24.90
C ASP A 580 1.89 -5.07 -23.97
N LEU A 581 0.63 -5.42 -23.99
CA LEU A 581 0.06 -6.39 -23.06
C LEU A 581 0.61 -7.81 -23.26
N ARG A 582 0.98 -8.18 -24.50
CA ARG A 582 1.59 -9.47 -24.77
C ARG A 582 3.00 -9.56 -24.17
N ALA A 583 3.82 -8.52 -24.39
CA ALA A 583 5.15 -8.43 -23.79
C ALA A 583 5.07 -8.34 -22.27
N MET A 584 4.08 -7.63 -21.73
CA MET A 584 3.80 -7.57 -20.28
C MET A 584 3.52 -8.97 -19.72
N TYR A 585 2.57 -9.72 -20.28
CA TYR A 585 2.23 -11.06 -19.82
C TYR A 585 3.46 -11.99 -19.78
N SER A 586 4.30 -11.93 -20.82
CA SER A 586 5.46 -12.83 -20.97
C SER A 586 6.66 -12.43 -20.14
N SER A 587 6.60 -11.32 -19.37
CA SER A 587 7.76 -10.80 -18.65
C SER A 587 7.45 -10.22 -17.26
N THR A 588 6.18 -10.10 -16.87
CA THR A 588 5.81 -9.74 -15.48
C THR A 588 6.11 -10.87 -14.50
N GLU A 589 6.39 -10.53 -13.26
CA GLU A 589 6.48 -11.50 -12.17
C GLU A 589 5.10 -11.91 -11.60
N GLU A 590 4.06 -11.15 -11.93
CA GLU A 590 2.68 -11.27 -11.44
C GLU A 590 1.76 -11.83 -12.53
N LEU A 591 1.96 -13.10 -12.86
CA LEU A 591 1.30 -13.69 -14.04
C LEU A 591 -0.21 -13.91 -13.86
N TRP A 592 -0.69 -14.19 -12.64
CA TRP A 592 -2.12 -14.37 -12.32
C TRP A 592 -2.96 -13.13 -12.66
N PHE A 593 -2.42 -11.92 -12.44
CA PHE A 593 -3.11 -10.65 -12.69
C PHE A 593 -3.48 -10.45 -14.18
N PRO A 594 -2.53 -10.41 -15.14
CA PRO A 594 -2.88 -10.29 -16.55
C PRO A 594 -3.64 -11.51 -17.07
N HIS A 595 -3.41 -12.71 -16.52
CA HIS A 595 -4.16 -13.90 -16.91
C HIS A 595 -5.67 -13.77 -16.61
N TRP A 596 -6.00 -13.25 -15.41
CA TRP A 596 -7.39 -12.97 -15.03
C TRP A 596 -7.98 -11.80 -15.83
N ASP A 597 -7.30 -10.65 -15.83
CA ASP A 597 -7.84 -9.41 -16.41
C ASP A 597 -7.95 -9.47 -17.93
N LEU A 598 -7.08 -10.21 -18.61
CA LEU A 598 -7.10 -10.36 -20.07
C LEU A 598 -7.72 -11.69 -20.53
N LYS A 599 -8.40 -12.41 -19.60
CA LYS A 599 -9.19 -13.62 -19.88
C LYS A 599 -8.38 -14.74 -20.51
N GLY A 600 -7.23 -15.03 -19.97
CA GLY A 600 -6.31 -16.08 -20.39
C GLY A 600 -4.99 -15.56 -20.94
N ALA A 601 -4.18 -16.46 -21.46
CA ALA A 601 -2.88 -16.14 -22.03
C ALA A 601 -3.01 -15.48 -23.43
N PRO A 602 -1.97 -14.74 -23.90
CA PRO A 602 -2.02 -14.07 -25.20
C PRO A 602 -2.21 -15.02 -26.40
N TRP A 603 -1.82 -16.27 -26.28
CA TRP A 603 -2.06 -17.28 -27.33
C TRP A 603 -3.46 -17.89 -27.29
N GLU A 604 -4.22 -17.67 -26.20
CA GLU A 604 -5.61 -18.11 -26.04
C GLU A 604 -6.59 -17.00 -26.43
N ASN A 605 -6.24 -15.73 -26.19
CA ASN A 605 -7.11 -14.57 -26.38
C ASN A 605 -6.40 -13.39 -27.06
N ALA A 606 -5.69 -13.65 -28.15
CA ALA A 606 -4.84 -12.67 -28.84
C ALA A 606 -5.57 -11.38 -29.22
N GLU A 607 -6.86 -11.46 -29.60
CA GLU A 607 -7.65 -10.28 -30.01
C GLU A 607 -7.79 -9.26 -28.89
N LEU A 608 -8.06 -9.72 -27.65
CA LEU A 608 -8.21 -8.83 -26.49
C LEU A 608 -6.88 -8.13 -26.18
N TYR A 609 -5.76 -8.86 -26.26
CA TYR A 609 -4.43 -8.29 -26.06
C TYR A 609 -4.11 -7.20 -27.07
N HIS A 610 -4.37 -7.43 -28.37
CA HIS A 610 -4.19 -6.43 -29.42
C HIS A 610 -5.10 -5.22 -29.18
N LYS A 611 -6.39 -5.44 -29.00
CA LYS A 611 -7.37 -4.37 -28.86
C LYS A 611 -7.05 -3.43 -27.68
N GLN A 612 -6.49 -3.95 -26.59
CA GLN A 612 -6.22 -3.19 -25.38
C GLN A 612 -4.76 -2.75 -25.23
N SER A 613 -3.85 -3.10 -26.15
CA SER A 613 -2.47 -2.64 -26.12
C SER A 613 -2.31 -1.23 -26.69
N PRO A 614 -1.80 -0.24 -25.94
CA PRO A 614 -1.47 1.08 -26.50
C PRO A 614 -0.53 1.03 -27.72
N SER A 615 0.35 0.04 -27.79
CA SER A 615 1.31 -0.17 -28.91
C SER A 615 0.65 -0.33 -30.26
N GLU A 616 -0.62 -0.73 -30.34
CA GLU A 616 -1.36 -0.85 -31.59
C GLU A 616 -1.77 0.51 -32.20
N TYR A 617 -1.71 1.59 -31.41
CA TYR A 617 -2.21 2.91 -31.77
C TYR A 617 -1.12 3.95 -32.05
N VAL A 618 0.13 3.54 -32.22
CA VAL A 618 1.32 4.40 -32.43
C VAL A 618 1.15 5.45 -33.53
N LYS A 619 0.40 5.12 -34.59
CA LYS A 619 0.13 6.03 -35.72
C LYS A 619 -0.60 7.32 -35.29
N SER A 620 -1.29 7.27 -34.18
CA SER A 620 -2.08 8.39 -33.63
C SER A 620 -1.31 9.26 -32.64
N PHE A 621 -0.12 8.87 -32.20
CA PHE A 621 0.67 9.57 -31.17
C PHE A 621 1.05 10.98 -31.59
N ARG A 622 0.75 11.98 -30.73
CA ARG A 622 0.90 13.41 -31.00
C ARG A 622 1.27 14.23 -29.77
N THR A 623 0.89 13.80 -28.56
CA THR A 623 0.95 14.60 -27.35
C THR A 623 2.33 14.47 -26.70
N PRO A 624 3.02 15.56 -26.37
CA PRO A 624 4.28 15.51 -25.64
C PRO A 624 4.17 14.66 -24.37
N CYS A 625 5.09 13.69 -24.19
CA CYS A 625 5.00 12.75 -23.07
C CYS A 625 6.32 12.60 -22.28
N LEU A 626 6.25 12.74 -20.95
CA LEU A 626 7.30 12.37 -20.01
C LEU A 626 7.14 10.88 -19.66
N VAL A 627 8.21 10.08 -19.84
CA VAL A 627 8.22 8.65 -19.54
C VAL A 627 9.18 8.38 -18.40
N ILE A 628 8.71 7.72 -17.35
CA ILE A 628 9.55 7.39 -16.17
C ILE A 628 9.42 5.91 -15.86
N THR A 629 10.55 5.25 -15.53
CA THR A 629 10.57 3.82 -15.15
C THR A 629 11.73 3.50 -14.20
N GLY A 630 11.66 2.36 -13.52
CA GLY A 630 12.75 1.77 -12.75
C GLY A 630 13.32 0.54 -13.45
N GLU A 631 14.64 0.41 -13.53
CA GLU A 631 15.30 -0.69 -14.25
C GLU A 631 15.02 -2.06 -13.61
N LYS A 632 14.77 -2.09 -12.29
CA LYS A 632 14.44 -3.30 -11.54
C LYS A 632 12.92 -3.50 -11.34
N ASP A 633 12.11 -2.85 -12.16
CA ASP A 633 10.68 -3.08 -12.13
C ASP A 633 10.36 -4.43 -12.81
N TYR A 634 10.07 -5.45 -11.99
CA TYR A 634 9.68 -6.78 -12.48
C TYR A 634 8.17 -6.95 -12.51
N ARG A 635 7.41 -6.03 -11.89
CA ARG A 635 5.96 -5.93 -11.93
C ARG A 635 5.48 -5.44 -13.29
N VAL A 636 5.92 -4.25 -13.68
CA VAL A 636 5.77 -3.70 -15.03
C VAL A 636 7.16 -3.56 -15.64
N PRO A 637 7.65 -4.57 -16.36
CA PRO A 637 9.03 -4.58 -16.83
C PRO A 637 9.41 -3.30 -17.57
N TYR A 638 10.52 -2.69 -17.21
CA TYR A 638 10.94 -1.37 -17.70
C TYR A 638 11.02 -1.28 -19.23
N THR A 639 11.13 -2.41 -19.92
CA THR A 639 11.09 -2.51 -21.38
C THR A 639 9.78 -1.99 -21.97
N GLN A 640 8.67 -1.99 -21.21
CA GLN A 640 7.40 -1.37 -21.61
C GLN A 640 7.57 0.13 -21.85
N SER A 641 8.24 0.80 -20.93
CA SER A 641 8.55 2.24 -21.04
C SER A 641 9.58 2.53 -22.14
N LEU A 642 10.57 1.65 -22.34
CA LEU A 642 11.56 1.80 -23.43
C LEU A 642 10.89 1.69 -24.81
N GLN A 643 9.98 0.73 -25.01
CA GLN A 643 9.21 0.57 -26.25
C GLN A 643 8.37 1.83 -26.51
N PHE A 644 7.61 2.29 -25.54
CA PHE A 644 6.78 3.49 -25.67
C PHE A 644 7.59 4.72 -26.02
N PHE A 645 8.69 4.97 -25.31
CA PHE A 645 9.59 6.11 -25.61
C PHE A 645 10.18 6.03 -27.02
N THR A 646 10.60 4.84 -27.45
CA THR A 646 11.14 4.62 -28.81
C THR A 646 10.10 4.96 -29.87
N ASP A 647 8.85 4.54 -29.69
CA ASP A 647 7.78 4.82 -30.65
C ASP A 647 7.40 6.31 -30.68
N LEU A 648 7.38 6.99 -29.52
CA LEU A 648 7.21 8.46 -29.45
C LEU A 648 8.30 9.17 -30.27
N GLN A 649 9.58 8.82 -30.06
CA GLN A 649 10.72 9.41 -30.76
C GLN A 649 10.66 9.11 -32.28
N ALA A 650 10.36 7.88 -32.65
CA ALA A 650 10.22 7.47 -34.06
C ALA A 650 9.06 8.20 -34.78
N ARG A 651 8.04 8.62 -34.03
CA ARG A 651 6.92 9.44 -34.51
C ARG A 651 7.21 10.94 -34.52
N GLY A 652 8.37 11.37 -33.99
CA GLY A 652 8.72 12.78 -33.83
C GLY A 652 7.92 13.49 -32.72
N VAL A 653 7.33 12.72 -31.78
CA VAL A 653 6.61 13.29 -30.64
C VAL A 653 7.61 13.74 -29.60
N PRO A 654 7.55 14.99 -29.11
CA PRO A 654 8.43 15.47 -28.06
C PRO A 654 8.29 14.59 -26.80
N SER A 655 9.37 13.97 -26.35
CA SER A 655 9.34 13.10 -25.19
C SER A 655 10.67 13.11 -24.45
N ARG A 656 10.61 12.78 -23.14
CA ARG A 656 11.77 12.59 -22.27
C ARG A 656 11.64 11.26 -21.56
N LEU A 657 12.71 10.49 -21.45
CA LEU A 657 12.79 9.24 -20.70
C LEU A 657 13.66 9.46 -19.46
N ILE A 658 13.20 8.96 -18.31
CA ILE A 658 13.96 8.83 -17.07
C ILE A 658 13.92 7.39 -16.62
N VAL A 659 15.11 6.79 -16.42
CA VAL A 659 15.27 5.43 -15.92
C VAL A 659 16.03 5.50 -14.60
N PHE A 660 15.40 5.03 -13.52
CA PHE A 660 16.06 4.90 -12.22
C PHE A 660 16.80 3.56 -12.16
N GLU A 661 18.12 3.58 -12.14
CA GLU A 661 18.98 2.38 -12.26
C GLU A 661 18.80 1.36 -11.13
N LYS A 662 18.42 1.81 -9.93
CA LYS A 662 18.27 0.96 -8.75
C LYS A 662 16.83 0.76 -8.30
N ALA A 663 15.92 1.55 -8.84
CA ALA A 663 14.52 1.47 -8.47
C ALA A 663 13.80 0.31 -9.17
N GLY A 664 12.81 -0.23 -8.49
CA GLY A 664 11.78 -1.08 -9.06
C GLY A 664 10.55 -0.27 -9.45
N HIS A 665 9.39 -0.77 -9.06
CA HIS A 665 8.10 -0.11 -9.34
C HIS A 665 7.93 1.22 -8.62
N TRP A 666 8.71 1.47 -7.55
CA TRP A 666 8.76 2.74 -6.82
C TRP A 666 10.20 3.20 -6.62
N PRO A 667 10.53 4.46 -7.02
CA PRO A 667 11.78 5.08 -6.63
C PRO A 667 11.85 5.28 -5.12
N SER A 668 13.08 5.38 -4.60
CA SER A 668 13.30 5.74 -3.20
C SER A 668 12.80 7.16 -2.89
N ALA A 669 12.62 7.45 -1.61
CA ALA A 669 12.18 8.79 -1.18
C ALA A 669 13.04 9.92 -1.76
N PHE A 670 14.35 9.72 -1.92
CA PHE A 670 15.28 10.74 -2.46
C PHE A 670 15.27 10.80 -3.99
N GLU A 671 15.03 9.68 -4.68
CA GLU A 671 14.82 9.67 -6.13
C GLU A 671 13.52 10.36 -6.53
N MET A 672 12.53 10.41 -5.63
CA MET A 672 11.29 11.18 -5.83
C MET A 672 11.55 12.69 -6.02
N ALA A 673 12.71 13.23 -5.62
CA ALA A 673 13.10 14.59 -5.96
C ALA A 673 13.21 14.80 -7.47
N LEU A 674 13.89 13.88 -8.16
CA LEU A 674 14.00 13.90 -9.62
C LEU A 674 12.64 13.69 -10.29
N TYR A 675 11.83 12.78 -9.75
CA TYR A 675 10.47 12.53 -10.22
C TYR A 675 9.64 13.84 -10.24
N TYR A 676 9.54 14.54 -9.11
CA TYR A 676 8.74 15.77 -9.02
C TYR A 676 9.36 16.93 -9.77
N ALA A 677 10.69 17.10 -9.74
CA ALA A 677 11.36 18.13 -10.50
C ALA A 677 11.13 17.97 -12.01
N ALA A 678 11.22 16.73 -12.51
CA ALA A 678 10.97 16.43 -13.92
C ALA A 678 9.51 16.68 -14.32
N HIS A 679 8.55 16.34 -13.47
CA HIS A 679 7.13 16.64 -13.72
C HIS A 679 6.87 18.14 -13.77
N LEU A 680 7.39 18.91 -12.80
CA LEU A 680 7.23 20.36 -12.78
C LEU A 680 7.87 21.02 -14.00
N ASP A 681 9.10 20.60 -14.40
CA ASP A 681 9.76 21.09 -15.62
C ASP A 681 8.94 20.76 -16.86
N TRP A 682 8.41 19.51 -16.95
CA TRP A 682 7.61 19.06 -18.08
C TRP A 682 6.30 19.83 -18.19
N PHE A 683 5.51 19.93 -17.12
CA PHE A 683 4.25 20.64 -17.14
C PHE A 683 4.44 22.17 -17.29
N HIS A 684 5.49 22.75 -16.71
CA HIS A 684 5.83 24.16 -16.97
C HIS A 684 6.02 24.42 -18.47
N ARG A 685 6.78 23.58 -19.16
CA ARG A 685 7.05 23.71 -20.59
C ARG A 685 5.79 23.70 -21.44
N TRP A 686 4.82 22.86 -21.13
CA TRP A 686 3.66 22.63 -21.98
C TRP A 686 2.37 23.30 -21.49
N LEU A 687 2.21 23.49 -20.19
CA LEU A 687 1.02 24.09 -19.57
C LEU A 687 1.28 25.50 -19.03
N GLY A 688 2.53 25.94 -18.98
CA GLY A 688 2.91 27.15 -18.25
C GLY A 688 2.89 26.95 -16.74
N GLY A 689 2.89 28.03 -15.98
CA GLY A 689 3.09 28.03 -14.53
C GLY A 689 4.52 28.36 -14.16
N PRO A 690 4.94 28.29 -12.89
CA PRO A 690 6.31 28.53 -12.48
C PRO A 690 7.23 27.40 -12.94
N PRO A 691 8.52 27.68 -13.27
CA PRO A 691 9.48 26.63 -13.55
C PRO A 691 9.76 25.78 -12.31
N SER A 692 10.24 24.55 -12.52
CA SER A 692 10.73 23.72 -11.42
C SER A 692 11.86 24.44 -10.65
N PRO A 693 11.81 24.48 -9.30
CA PRO A 693 12.88 25.06 -8.51
C PRO A 693 14.20 24.27 -8.59
N TRP A 694 14.10 22.98 -8.89
CA TRP A 694 15.23 22.08 -9.09
C TRP A 694 15.31 21.66 -10.54
N ARG A 695 16.49 21.76 -11.13
CA ARG A 695 16.72 21.26 -12.48
C ARG A 695 16.92 19.74 -12.43
N PRO A 696 16.19 18.96 -13.23
CA PRO A 696 16.37 17.50 -13.29
C PRO A 696 17.81 17.07 -13.57
N GLU A 697 18.50 17.79 -14.44
CA GLU A 697 19.89 17.52 -14.83
C GLU A 697 20.85 17.67 -13.64
N ASP A 698 20.69 18.71 -12.82
CA ASP A 698 21.55 18.98 -11.66
C ASP A 698 21.38 17.87 -10.60
N LEU A 699 20.15 17.35 -10.43
CA LEU A 699 19.89 16.24 -9.50
C LEU A 699 20.56 14.93 -9.93
N VAL A 700 20.63 14.67 -11.24
CA VAL A 700 21.31 13.47 -11.80
C VAL A 700 22.83 13.62 -11.72
N GLU A 701 23.35 14.82 -11.98
CA GLU A 701 24.79 15.10 -11.97
C GLU A 701 25.35 15.37 -10.56
N GLY A 702 24.48 15.41 -9.53
CA GLY A 702 24.88 15.64 -8.14
C GLY A 702 25.34 17.08 -7.86
N ARG A 703 24.81 18.05 -8.62
CA ARG A 703 25.11 19.51 -8.51
C ARG A 703 24.02 20.25 -7.73
#